data_4197ae42d7035df8679fe75a25906779
#
_entry.id   4197ae42d7035df8679fe75a25906779
#
_cell.length_a   1.000
_cell.length_b   1.000
_cell.length_c   1.000
_cell.angle_alpha   90.00
_cell.angle_beta   90.00
_cell.angle_gamma   90.00
#
_symmetry.space_group_name_H-M   'P 1'
#
loop_
_entity.id
_entity.type
_entity.pdbx_description
1 polymer ?
#
loop_
_entity_poly.entity_id
_entity_poly.type
_entity_poly.pdbx_seq_one_letter_code
_entity_poly.pdbx_strand_id
1 'polypeptide(L)'
;MSAWGAAVAVIAGLVLPSAASSPSSAASAAFNYGEALQKSLWFYDAQRSGKLPDDNRVSWRGDSALDDGKDVGLDLTGGWYDAGDHVKFGLPMAFSATLLAWGGVEQKSAYAASGQLQHLQDNLRFVNDYFIKAHPSANVLYGQVGNGADDHKWWGPAEVMPMARPAYKIDASCPGSDLAGQTAAAMASSSMVFADSDPAYASKLLTHAKQLYAFADAYRGKYSACITDAQAYYNSWSGYNDELVWGAVWLYKATGDAAYLAKAESAYDKLSTEPQTTTRSYRWTLSWDDTSYGSYVLLAQLTGKQRYVDDANRWLDWWTVGVNGTKVRYSPGGQAVLDSWGSLRYAANTAFAALSYSDWLTGDPVRKARYHDFAVRQINYALGDNPRKSSYVVGFGANPPTKPHHRTSHGSWTDQLTNPVDNRHVLYGALVGGPSAADDAYTDDRSNYVNNEVATDYNAAFTGALARLYAEYGGSPLADFPQAEKPDGPEISVQASVNASGPGFTEIKAYLINKSAWPARALTRASLRYYFTLDGGVTPDRISTTTNYNQCGKVTGPTHFEGDVYFVTVDCSNAVIAPAGQSAYRKEVQFRITSTGAWNPANDWSYQAVPTTPGSTPVDAPHIVLTEGADTQWGAEPDGTTPTPTPTPTPTPTPTPTPTPTPTPTPTSPSTQCAVTYTVTSTWNGGFTADVGVRNTGAAAVNGWRLGFSFKGAEKVTNAWNATVSQTGPDVTVANVAHNATIPPGSSTSFGFQGTGTPAGAPAAFTLNGKDCG
;
A
#
# COMPACT_ATOMS: atom_id res chain seq x y z
N MET A 1 -17.41 -73.97 68.34
CA MET A 1 -16.25 -73.45 67.69
C MET A 1 -16.70 -73.03 66.30
N SER A 2 -16.74 -71.76 66.07
CA SER A 2 -16.78 -70.97 64.86
C SER A 2 -17.63 -71.40 63.68
N ALA A 3 -18.81 -70.80 63.55
CA ALA A 3 -19.64 -70.84 62.38
C ALA A 3 -19.26 -69.67 61.47
N TRP A 4 -19.15 -69.92 60.18
CA TRP A 4 -19.08 -68.86 59.13
C TRP A 4 -20.37 -68.88 58.37
N GLY A 5 -21.06 -67.74 58.41
CA GLY A 5 -22.23 -67.46 57.60
C GLY A 5 -21.84 -66.73 56.29
N ALA A 6 -22.26 -67.22 55.15
CA ALA A 6 -22.07 -66.63 53.85
C ALA A 6 -23.26 -65.68 53.56
N ALA A 7 -22.99 -64.39 53.30
CA ALA A 7 -23.97 -63.47 52.87
C ALA A 7 -23.87 -63.35 51.31
N VAL A 8 -25.02 -63.58 50.63
CA VAL A 8 -25.22 -63.43 49.19
C VAL A 8 -25.59 -61.96 48.95
N ALA A 9 -24.75 -61.20 48.25
CA ALA A 9 -25.08 -59.85 47.78
C ALA A 9 -25.71 -59.94 46.43
N VAL A 10 -26.94 -59.48 46.33
CA VAL A 10 -27.65 -59.25 45.04
C VAL A 10 -27.20 -57.89 44.49
N ILE A 11 -26.48 -57.90 43.35
CA ILE A 11 -26.12 -56.67 42.63
C ILE A 11 -27.27 -56.30 41.70
N ALA A 12 -28.02 -55.25 42.05
CA ALA A 12 -29.00 -54.61 41.17
C ALA A 12 -28.22 -53.68 40.20
N GLY A 13 -28.20 -54.05 38.90
CA GLY A 13 -27.60 -53.22 37.87
C GLY A 13 -28.44 -51.98 37.62
N LEU A 14 -27.95 -50.79 37.97
CA LEU A 14 -28.50 -49.53 37.51
C LEU A 14 -28.03 -49.29 36.09
N VAL A 15 -28.98 -49.36 35.12
CA VAL A 15 -28.80 -48.84 33.76
C VAL A 15 -28.95 -47.32 33.84
N LEU A 16 -27.84 -46.59 33.75
CA LEU A 16 -27.83 -45.14 33.55
C LEU A 16 -28.20 -44.87 32.08
N PRO A 17 -29.14 -43.93 31.83
CA PRO A 17 -29.41 -43.48 30.48
C PRO A 17 -28.19 -42.73 29.94
N SER A 18 -27.71 -43.07 28.73
CA SER A 18 -26.71 -42.32 27.98
C SER A 18 -27.21 -40.91 27.79
N ALA A 19 -26.50 -39.95 28.41
CA ALA A 19 -26.72 -38.54 28.12
C ALA A 19 -26.39 -38.27 26.64
N ALA A 20 -27.41 -37.93 25.86
CA ALA A 20 -27.22 -37.39 24.54
C ALA A 20 -26.37 -36.11 24.68
N SER A 21 -25.19 -36.11 24.06
CA SER A 21 -24.39 -34.91 23.94
C SER A 21 -25.19 -33.84 23.19
N SER A 22 -25.56 -32.79 23.90
CA SER A 22 -26.11 -31.58 23.29
C SER A 22 -25.12 -31.06 22.23
N PRO A 23 -25.60 -30.57 21.07
CA PRO A 23 -24.69 -29.93 20.14
C PRO A 23 -23.99 -28.78 20.85
N SER A 24 -22.67 -28.73 20.76
CA SER A 24 -21.88 -27.64 21.30
C SER A 24 -22.41 -26.35 20.70
N SER A 25 -22.87 -25.43 21.53
CA SER A 25 -23.13 -24.06 21.10
C SER A 25 -21.91 -23.57 20.35
N ALA A 26 -22.12 -23.06 19.15
CA ALA A 26 -21.06 -22.38 18.40
C ALA A 26 -20.37 -21.41 19.36
N ALA A 27 -19.08 -21.58 19.57
CA ALA A 27 -18.29 -20.67 20.38
C ALA A 27 -18.48 -19.28 19.78
N SER A 28 -18.92 -18.30 20.58
CA SER A 28 -19.00 -16.92 20.12
C SER A 28 -17.62 -16.50 19.62
N ALA A 29 -17.57 -15.75 18.52
CA ALA A 29 -16.33 -15.25 17.94
C ALA A 29 -15.49 -14.58 19.04
N ALA A 30 -14.28 -15.09 19.27
CA ALA A 30 -13.37 -14.51 20.25
C ALA A 30 -12.93 -13.08 19.86
N PHE A 31 -12.93 -12.78 18.55
CA PHE A 31 -12.46 -11.53 17.97
C PHE A 31 -13.35 -11.05 16.81
N ASN A 32 -13.26 -9.75 16.51
CA ASN A 32 -13.91 -9.15 15.34
C ASN A 32 -13.05 -9.40 14.09
N TYR A 33 -13.22 -10.58 13.45
CA TYR A 33 -12.46 -10.93 12.24
C TYR A 33 -12.77 -10.00 11.05
N GLY A 34 -13.97 -9.42 10.98
CA GLY A 34 -14.33 -8.45 9.94
C GLY A 34 -13.50 -7.18 10.01
N GLU A 35 -13.31 -6.62 11.20
CA GLU A 35 -12.44 -5.46 11.43
C GLU A 35 -10.97 -5.81 11.18
N ALA A 36 -10.51 -6.97 11.67
CA ALA A 36 -9.13 -7.40 11.47
C ALA A 36 -8.80 -7.57 9.98
N LEU A 37 -9.71 -8.17 9.19
CA LEU A 37 -9.58 -8.32 7.75
C LEU A 37 -9.56 -6.97 7.03
N GLN A 38 -10.46 -6.05 7.38
CA GLN A 38 -10.52 -4.69 6.83
C GLN A 38 -9.19 -3.95 7.04
N LYS A 39 -8.64 -3.98 8.26
CA LYS A 39 -7.38 -3.33 8.61
C LYS A 39 -6.19 -4.02 7.94
N SER A 40 -6.17 -5.36 7.86
CA SER A 40 -5.09 -6.10 7.20
C SER A 40 -4.98 -5.78 5.71
N LEU A 41 -6.08 -5.53 5.01
CA LEU A 41 -6.08 -5.06 3.62
C LEU A 41 -5.63 -3.60 3.49
N TRP A 42 -5.98 -2.74 4.46
CA TRP A 42 -5.55 -1.34 4.46
C TRP A 42 -4.02 -1.21 4.59
N PHE A 43 -3.34 -2.13 5.27
CA PHE A 43 -1.88 -2.16 5.34
C PHE A 43 -1.24 -2.14 3.94
N TYR A 44 -1.79 -2.88 2.97
CA TYR A 44 -1.26 -2.88 1.60
C TYR A 44 -1.45 -1.55 0.88
N ASP A 45 -2.50 -0.79 1.19
CA ASP A 45 -2.65 0.56 0.64
C ASP A 45 -1.55 1.49 1.16
N ALA A 46 -1.09 1.28 2.42
CA ALA A 46 0.00 2.04 3.02
C ALA A 46 1.38 1.68 2.42
N GLN A 47 1.53 0.47 1.87
CA GLN A 47 2.78 0.00 1.24
C GLN A 47 2.94 0.43 -0.23
N ARG A 48 1.94 1.04 -0.84
CA ARG A 48 1.98 1.43 -2.25
C ARG A 48 3.12 2.38 -2.56
N SER A 49 3.84 2.13 -3.66
CA SER A 49 4.89 2.95 -4.27
C SER A 49 4.40 3.58 -5.57
N GLY A 50 5.05 4.64 -6.05
CA GLY A 50 4.68 5.32 -7.28
C GLY A 50 3.58 6.36 -7.09
N LYS A 51 2.88 6.66 -8.17
CA LYS A 51 1.69 7.49 -8.13
C LYS A 51 0.55 6.72 -7.47
N LEU A 52 -0.03 7.30 -6.43
CA LEU A 52 -1.15 6.70 -5.72
C LEU A 52 -2.47 6.91 -6.48
N PRO A 53 -3.43 5.97 -6.39
CA PRO A 53 -4.79 6.20 -6.88
C PRO A 53 -5.46 7.37 -6.18
N ASP A 54 -6.33 8.08 -6.90
CA ASP A 54 -7.05 9.24 -6.36
C ASP A 54 -7.94 8.88 -5.15
N ASP A 55 -8.37 7.62 -5.05
CA ASP A 55 -9.15 7.05 -3.95
C ASP A 55 -8.29 6.31 -2.90
N ASN A 56 -6.98 6.59 -2.85
CA ASN A 56 -6.11 5.98 -1.85
C ASN A 56 -6.57 6.30 -0.43
N ARG A 57 -6.86 5.25 0.37
CA ARG A 57 -7.47 5.37 1.70
C ARG A 57 -6.52 5.85 2.79
N VAL A 58 -5.22 5.94 2.52
CA VAL A 58 -4.19 6.32 3.49
C VAL A 58 -3.90 7.80 3.36
N SER A 59 -4.55 8.62 4.19
CA SER A 59 -4.52 10.09 4.08
C SER A 59 -3.13 10.72 4.29
N TRP A 60 -2.22 10.00 4.96
CA TRP A 60 -0.86 10.46 5.20
C TRP A 60 0.17 9.95 4.18
N ARG A 61 -0.26 9.17 3.16
CA ARG A 61 0.60 8.76 2.05
C ARG A 61 0.41 9.69 0.86
N GLY A 62 1.52 9.98 0.19
CA GLY A 62 1.59 10.71 -1.06
C GLY A 62 2.32 9.94 -2.15
N ASP A 63 2.40 10.52 -3.34
CA ASP A 63 3.18 9.97 -4.45
C ASP A 63 4.66 9.87 -4.05
N SER A 64 5.32 8.78 -4.44
CA SER A 64 6.71 8.53 -4.10
C SER A 64 7.40 7.70 -5.18
N ALA A 65 8.72 7.74 -5.25
CA ALA A 65 9.49 6.92 -6.21
C ALA A 65 9.00 7.04 -7.66
N LEU A 66 8.63 8.25 -8.10
CA LEU A 66 8.05 8.52 -9.44
C LEU A 66 9.07 8.37 -10.57
N ASP A 67 10.35 8.29 -10.24
CA ASP A 67 11.46 8.09 -11.18
C ASP A 67 11.97 6.63 -11.24
N ASP A 68 11.29 5.68 -10.58
CA ASP A 68 11.68 4.27 -10.59
C ASP A 68 11.73 3.72 -12.02
N GLY A 69 12.88 3.13 -12.40
CA GLY A 69 13.14 2.59 -13.74
C GLY A 69 13.72 3.58 -14.74
N LYS A 70 13.87 4.86 -14.39
CA LYS A 70 14.45 5.88 -15.26
C LYS A 70 15.91 5.55 -15.63
N ASP A 71 16.65 4.95 -14.73
CA ASP A 71 18.04 4.49 -14.94
C ASP A 71 18.17 3.42 -16.02
N VAL A 72 17.12 2.67 -16.29
CA VAL A 72 17.05 1.62 -17.31
C VAL A 72 16.11 1.96 -18.47
N GLY A 73 15.58 3.20 -18.52
CA GLY A 73 14.70 3.70 -19.57
C GLY A 73 13.30 3.07 -19.61
N LEU A 74 12.80 2.62 -18.45
CA LEU A 74 11.48 2.00 -18.27
C LEU A 74 10.68 2.74 -17.21
N ASP A 75 9.36 2.56 -17.25
CA ASP A 75 8.48 2.88 -16.13
C ASP A 75 8.38 1.67 -15.19
N LEU A 76 9.04 1.74 -14.04
CA LEU A 76 8.95 0.76 -12.96
C LEU A 76 8.27 1.34 -11.72
N THR A 77 7.45 2.38 -11.90
CA THR A 77 6.62 2.94 -10.82
C THR A 77 5.48 1.99 -10.46
N GLY A 78 5.00 2.07 -9.22
CA GLY A 78 3.98 1.17 -8.69
C GLY A 78 4.57 0.02 -7.87
N GLY A 79 3.74 -0.97 -7.55
CA GLY A 79 4.11 -2.05 -6.63
C GLY A 79 4.11 -1.62 -5.17
N TRP A 80 4.59 -2.49 -4.30
CA TRP A 80 4.67 -2.23 -2.87
C TRP A 80 6.13 -2.06 -2.42
N TYR A 81 6.34 -1.18 -1.45
CA TYR A 81 7.51 -1.27 -0.59
C TYR A 81 7.41 -2.56 0.23
N ASP A 82 8.55 -3.16 0.53
CA ASP A 82 8.61 -4.49 1.11
C ASP A 82 8.09 -4.54 2.55
N ALA A 83 8.71 -3.77 3.40
CA ALA A 83 8.52 -3.80 4.86
C ALA A 83 8.38 -2.38 5.42
N GLY A 84 9.18 -2.03 6.41
CA GLY A 84 9.32 -0.66 6.90
C GLY A 84 10.32 0.18 6.13
N ASP A 85 11.00 -0.40 5.17
CA ASP A 85 11.93 0.21 4.23
C ASP A 85 11.23 0.65 2.93
N HIS A 86 12.00 1.12 1.95
CA HIS A 86 11.46 1.59 0.68
C HIS A 86 12.01 0.82 -0.54
N VAL A 87 12.64 -0.33 -0.32
CA VAL A 87 13.04 -1.20 -1.42
C VAL A 87 11.83 -1.97 -1.96
N LYS A 88 11.78 -2.19 -3.25
CA LYS A 88 10.83 -3.10 -3.89
C LYS A 88 11.55 -4.42 -4.18
N PHE A 89 11.38 -5.41 -3.32
CA PHE A 89 11.90 -6.76 -3.50
C PHE A 89 10.86 -7.64 -4.18
N GLY A 90 11.13 -8.03 -5.43
CA GLY A 90 10.17 -8.75 -6.27
C GLY A 90 9.78 -10.14 -5.75
N LEU A 91 10.72 -10.88 -5.13
CA LEU A 91 10.44 -12.24 -4.65
C LEU A 91 9.40 -12.26 -3.51
N PRO A 92 9.58 -11.55 -2.37
CA PRO A 92 8.57 -11.50 -1.32
C PRO A 92 7.29 -10.77 -1.76
N MET A 93 7.38 -9.77 -2.65
CA MET A 93 6.20 -9.09 -3.20
C MET A 93 5.32 -10.07 -4.00
N ALA A 94 5.92 -10.91 -4.84
CA ALA A 94 5.20 -11.91 -5.64
C ALA A 94 4.62 -13.02 -4.76
N PHE A 95 5.33 -13.44 -3.72
CA PHE A 95 4.83 -14.37 -2.70
C PHE A 95 3.59 -13.78 -2.01
N SER A 96 3.66 -12.55 -1.54
CA SER A 96 2.55 -11.85 -0.89
C SER A 96 1.32 -11.73 -1.79
N ALA A 97 1.52 -11.34 -3.04
CA ALA A 97 0.45 -11.28 -4.04
C ALA A 97 -0.20 -12.65 -4.30
N THR A 98 0.60 -13.71 -4.33
CA THR A 98 0.10 -15.09 -4.51
C THR A 98 -0.78 -15.51 -3.34
N LEU A 99 -0.35 -15.25 -2.09
CA LEU A 99 -1.14 -15.65 -0.90
C LEU A 99 -2.41 -14.82 -0.74
N LEU A 100 -2.37 -13.52 -1.02
CA LEU A 100 -3.58 -12.69 -1.08
C LEU A 100 -4.57 -13.22 -2.13
N ALA A 101 -4.06 -13.56 -3.33
CA ALA A 101 -4.88 -14.12 -4.40
C ALA A 101 -5.41 -15.51 -4.03
N TRP A 102 -4.62 -16.36 -3.36
CA TRP A 102 -5.08 -17.66 -2.87
C TRP A 102 -6.25 -17.48 -1.89
N GLY A 103 -6.13 -16.57 -0.92
CA GLY A 103 -7.24 -16.20 -0.04
C GLY A 103 -8.46 -15.72 -0.83
N GLY A 104 -8.25 -14.88 -1.84
CA GLY A 104 -9.31 -14.37 -2.72
C GLY A 104 -10.03 -15.44 -3.55
N VAL A 105 -9.30 -16.44 -4.02
CA VAL A 105 -9.85 -17.57 -4.77
C VAL A 105 -10.69 -18.50 -3.88
N GLU A 106 -10.20 -18.83 -2.69
CA GLU A 106 -10.88 -19.77 -1.79
C GLU A 106 -11.97 -19.12 -0.94
N GLN A 107 -11.81 -17.86 -0.56
CA GLN A 107 -12.69 -17.15 0.37
C GLN A 107 -13.43 -15.97 -0.27
N LYS A 108 -13.67 -15.99 -1.60
CA LYS A 108 -14.29 -14.89 -2.34
C LYS A 108 -15.60 -14.41 -1.71
N SER A 109 -16.44 -15.36 -1.25
CA SER A 109 -17.71 -15.04 -0.59
C SER A 109 -17.52 -14.32 0.75
N ALA A 110 -16.49 -14.66 1.52
CA ALA A 110 -16.17 -14.01 2.77
C ALA A 110 -15.69 -12.57 2.55
N TYR A 111 -14.79 -12.36 1.57
CA TYR A 111 -14.38 -11.01 1.18
C TYR A 111 -15.57 -10.18 0.69
N ALA A 112 -16.47 -10.74 -0.09
CA ALA A 112 -17.67 -10.04 -0.55
C ALA A 112 -18.63 -9.71 0.61
N ALA A 113 -18.90 -10.67 1.49
CA ALA A 113 -19.81 -10.48 2.63
C ALA A 113 -19.28 -9.48 3.66
N SER A 114 -17.96 -9.38 3.82
CA SER A 114 -17.31 -8.38 4.67
C SER A 114 -17.14 -7.01 3.97
N GLY A 115 -17.56 -6.86 2.70
CA GLY A 115 -17.32 -5.64 1.93
C GLY A 115 -15.84 -5.42 1.54
N GLN A 116 -14.98 -6.43 1.66
CA GLN A 116 -13.54 -6.29 1.43
C GLN A 116 -13.06 -6.81 0.06
N LEU A 117 -13.96 -7.36 -0.77
CA LEU A 117 -13.57 -7.93 -2.06
C LEU A 117 -12.96 -6.88 -3.01
N GLN A 118 -13.56 -5.69 -3.08
CA GLN A 118 -13.04 -4.62 -3.94
C GLN A 118 -11.65 -4.19 -3.48
N HIS A 119 -11.42 -4.00 -2.18
CA HIS A 119 -10.11 -3.63 -1.64
C HIS A 119 -9.03 -4.69 -1.88
N LEU A 120 -9.40 -5.98 -1.84
CA LEU A 120 -8.50 -7.05 -2.25
C LEU A 120 -8.15 -6.94 -3.74
N GLN A 121 -9.15 -6.73 -4.60
CA GLN A 121 -8.96 -6.59 -6.05
C GLN A 121 -8.13 -5.35 -6.39
N ASP A 122 -8.36 -4.22 -5.73
CA ASP A 122 -7.58 -2.97 -5.93
C ASP A 122 -6.11 -3.17 -5.59
N ASN A 123 -5.81 -3.83 -4.47
CA ASN A 123 -4.45 -4.14 -4.08
C ASN A 123 -3.78 -5.15 -5.03
N LEU A 124 -4.50 -6.20 -5.43
CA LEU A 124 -3.97 -7.15 -6.40
C LEU A 124 -3.76 -6.51 -7.79
N ARG A 125 -4.65 -5.61 -8.22
CA ARG A 125 -4.47 -4.85 -9.46
C ARG A 125 -3.23 -3.97 -9.38
N PHE A 126 -3.08 -3.22 -8.30
CA PHE A 126 -1.96 -2.31 -8.10
C PHE A 126 -0.59 -3.01 -8.21
N VAL A 127 -0.44 -4.16 -7.55
CA VAL A 127 0.83 -4.91 -7.60
C VAL A 127 1.03 -5.64 -8.93
N ASN A 128 -0.04 -6.20 -9.53
CA ASN A 128 0.10 -6.88 -10.81
C ASN A 128 0.37 -5.90 -11.96
N ASP A 129 -0.13 -4.68 -11.92
CA ASP A 129 0.22 -3.64 -12.89
C ASP A 129 1.72 -3.30 -12.82
N TYR A 130 2.31 -3.31 -11.63
CA TYR A 130 3.76 -3.22 -11.47
C TYR A 130 4.47 -4.45 -12.08
N PHE A 131 4.01 -5.68 -11.82
CA PHE A 131 4.63 -6.88 -12.42
C PHE A 131 4.57 -6.86 -13.96
N ILE A 132 3.48 -6.32 -14.54
CA ILE A 132 3.38 -6.14 -15.99
C ILE A 132 4.47 -5.19 -16.50
N LYS A 133 4.72 -4.06 -15.82
CA LYS A 133 5.80 -3.12 -16.15
C LYS A 133 7.18 -3.74 -15.95
N ALA A 134 7.35 -4.49 -14.87
CA ALA A 134 8.61 -5.17 -14.54
C ALA A 134 8.95 -6.33 -15.49
N HIS A 135 7.98 -6.82 -16.27
CA HIS A 135 8.14 -7.89 -17.27
C HIS A 135 7.97 -7.36 -18.71
N PRO A 136 8.94 -6.58 -19.22
CA PRO A 136 8.84 -5.92 -20.52
C PRO A 136 8.95 -6.86 -21.71
N SER A 137 9.50 -8.06 -21.54
CA SER A 137 9.60 -9.09 -22.59
C SER A 137 9.68 -10.49 -21.96
N ALA A 138 9.40 -11.52 -22.75
CA ALA A 138 9.19 -12.90 -22.31
C ALA A 138 10.29 -13.47 -21.41
N ASN A 139 11.54 -13.05 -21.53
CA ASN A 139 12.68 -13.56 -20.77
C ASN A 139 13.43 -12.45 -20.02
N VAL A 140 12.73 -11.38 -19.62
CA VAL A 140 13.30 -10.28 -18.81
C VAL A 140 12.33 -9.94 -17.71
N LEU A 141 12.80 -9.95 -16.46
CA LEU A 141 12.02 -9.52 -15.31
C LEU A 141 12.89 -8.64 -14.40
N TYR A 142 12.41 -7.42 -14.10
CA TYR A 142 13.02 -6.57 -13.10
C TYR A 142 12.55 -7.03 -11.72
N GLY A 143 13.51 -7.53 -10.92
CA GLY A 143 13.24 -8.21 -9.66
C GLY A 143 13.48 -7.37 -8.43
N GLN A 144 14.11 -6.20 -8.57
CA GLN A 144 14.34 -5.28 -7.46
C GLN A 144 14.47 -3.85 -7.97
N VAL A 145 13.93 -2.89 -7.20
CA VAL A 145 14.15 -1.44 -7.39
C VAL A 145 14.50 -0.81 -6.06
N GLY A 146 15.60 -0.07 -6.05
CA GLY A 146 16.27 0.45 -4.85
C GLY A 146 17.41 -0.46 -4.41
N ASN A 147 18.49 0.15 -3.87
CA ASN A 147 19.60 -0.57 -3.26
C ASN A 147 19.34 -0.69 -1.76
N GLY A 148 19.39 -1.92 -1.23
CA GLY A 148 19.06 -2.18 0.17
C GLY A 148 20.00 -1.47 1.15
N ALA A 149 21.32 -1.48 0.88
CA ALA A 149 22.28 -0.86 1.77
C ALA A 149 22.16 0.68 1.82
N ASP A 150 21.80 1.32 0.71
CA ASP A 150 21.61 2.77 0.66
C ASP A 150 20.26 3.18 1.27
N ASP A 151 19.21 2.40 1.05
CA ASP A 151 17.91 2.59 1.69
C ASP A 151 18.02 2.48 3.22
N HIS A 152 18.69 1.44 3.72
CA HIS A 152 18.79 1.15 5.16
C HIS A 152 19.64 2.14 5.94
N LYS A 153 20.42 3.00 5.28
CA LYS A 153 21.16 4.10 5.92
C LYS A 153 20.28 5.30 6.26
N TRP A 154 19.10 5.39 5.64
CA TRP A 154 18.22 6.55 5.77
C TRP A 154 16.91 6.18 6.47
N TRP A 155 16.39 7.09 7.31
CA TRP A 155 15.18 6.88 8.10
C TRP A 155 14.20 8.06 7.96
N GLY A 156 13.37 8.04 6.95
CA GLY A 156 12.39 9.09 6.67
C GLY A 156 11.21 8.61 5.83
N PRO A 157 10.24 9.47 5.51
CA PRO A 157 9.04 9.10 4.76
C PRO A 157 9.31 8.92 3.26
N ALA A 158 8.63 7.96 2.65
CA ALA A 158 8.81 7.54 1.25
C ALA A 158 8.73 8.68 0.23
N GLU A 159 7.92 9.70 0.51
CA GLU A 159 7.61 10.82 -0.39
C GLU A 159 8.81 11.75 -0.64
N VAL A 160 9.84 11.67 0.21
CA VAL A 160 11.01 12.57 0.15
C VAL A 160 12.33 11.82 0.19
N MET A 161 12.35 10.57 -0.23
CA MET A 161 13.56 9.74 -0.31
C MET A 161 14.68 10.43 -1.09
N PRO A 162 15.90 10.58 -0.52
CA PRO A 162 17.00 11.27 -1.19
C PRO A 162 17.93 10.35 -1.98
N MET A 163 17.85 9.01 -1.78
CA MET A 163 18.79 8.06 -2.37
C MET A 163 18.42 7.70 -3.81
N ALA A 164 19.44 7.31 -4.59
CA ALA A 164 19.22 6.70 -5.90
C ALA A 164 18.51 5.35 -5.77
N ARG A 165 17.69 5.01 -6.75
CA ARG A 165 16.89 3.80 -6.77
C ARG A 165 17.18 2.99 -8.04
N PRO A 166 18.34 2.29 -8.09
CA PRO A 166 18.69 1.47 -9.26
C PRO A 166 17.73 0.30 -9.42
N ALA A 167 17.49 -0.08 -10.68
CA ALA A 167 16.68 -1.23 -11.04
C ALA A 167 17.55 -2.43 -11.42
N TYR A 168 17.23 -3.61 -10.87
CA TYR A 168 17.95 -4.86 -11.08
C TYR A 168 17.06 -5.88 -11.76
N LYS A 169 17.63 -6.65 -12.73
CA LYS A 169 16.86 -7.62 -13.51
C LYS A 169 17.48 -9.00 -13.50
N ILE A 170 16.65 -9.97 -13.89
CA ILE A 170 17.05 -11.28 -14.39
C ILE A 170 16.71 -11.38 -15.88
N ASP A 171 17.51 -12.14 -16.62
CA ASP A 171 17.28 -12.44 -18.04
C ASP A 171 17.87 -13.81 -18.42
N ALA A 172 17.82 -14.17 -19.71
CA ALA A 172 18.32 -15.48 -20.18
C ALA A 172 19.82 -15.70 -19.92
N SER A 173 20.62 -14.64 -19.80
CA SER A 173 22.06 -14.71 -19.52
C SER A 173 22.38 -14.78 -18.02
N CYS A 174 21.48 -14.30 -17.19
CA CYS A 174 21.56 -14.31 -15.73
C CYS A 174 20.16 -14.60 -15.16
N PRO A 175 19.77 -15.89 -15.08
CA PRO A 175 18.39 -16.28 -14.78
C PRO A 175 18.06 -16.27 -13.28
N GLY A 176 16.74 -16.31 -13.00
CA GLY A 176 16.19 -16.44 -11.66
C GLY A 176 14.85 -17.18 -11.71
N SER A 177 14.92 -18.52 -11.68
CA SER A 177 13.72 -19.36 -11.76
C SER A 177 12.82 -19.24 -10.56
N ASP A 178 13.38 -18.95 -9.39
CA ASP A 178 12.71 -18.62 -8.14
C ASP A 178 11.82 -17.37 -8.32
N LEU A 179 12.40 -16.23 -8.63
CA LEU A 179 11.69 -14.97 -8.85
C LEU A 179 10.66 -15.05 -9.98
N ALA A 180 11.05 -15.62 -11.15
CA ALA A 180 10.16 -15.73 -12.30
C ALA A 180 9.02 -16.71 -12.06
N GLY A 181 9.28 -17.85 -11.38
CA GLY A 181 8.28 -18.86 -11.00
C GLY A 181 7.27 -18.30 -9.98
N GLN A 182 7.77 -17.57 -8.97
CA GLN A 182 6.94 -16.92 -7.96
C GLN A 182 6.06 -15.83 -8.57
N THR A 183 6.62 -14.98 -9.47
CA THR A 183 5.84 -13.95 -10.17
C THR A 183 4.80 -14.58 -11.12
N ALA A 184 5.12 -15.69 -11.75
CA ALA A 184 4.16 -16.46 -12.55
C ALA A 184 2.99 -16.97 -11.69
N ALA A 185 3.27 -17.48 -10.49
CA ALA A 185 2.25 -17.92 -9.54
C ALA A 185 1.35 -16.74 -9.10
N ALA A 186 1.94 -15.58 -8.79
CA ALA A 186 1.21 -14.37 -8.40
C ALA A 186 0.24 -13.90 -9.50
N MET A 187 0.69 -13.85 -10.74
CA MET A 187 -0.14 -13.42 -11.86
C MET A 187 -1.18 -14.48 -12.24
N ALA A 188 -0.86 -15.78 -12.17
CA ALA A 188 -1.81 -16.86 -12.44
C ALA A 188 -2.92 -16.92 -11.37
N SER A 189 -2.58 -16.85 -10.08
CA SER A 189 -3.57 -16.83 -9.00
C SER A 189 -4.44 -15.58 -9.03
N SER A 190 -3.84 -14.40 -9.28
CA SER A 190 -4.58 -13.16 -9.44
C SER A 190 -5.54 -13.19 -10.64
N SER A 191 -5.16 -13.83 -11.76
CA SER A 191 -6.05 -13.98 -12.91
C SER A 191 -7.37 -14.68 -12.54
N MET A 192 -7.33 -15.63 -11.59
CA MET A 192 -8.53 -16.31 -11.11
C MET A 192 -9.44 -15.39 -10.27
N VAL A 193 -8.84 -14.45 -9.50
CA VAL A 193 -9.60 -13.47 -8.72
C VAL A 193 -10.37 -12.50 -9.62
N PHE A 194 -9.78 -12.14 -10.78
CA PHE A 194 -10.37 -11.22 -11.75
C PHE A 194 -11.23 -11.89 -12.82
N ALA A 195 -11.27 -13.23 -12.88
CA ALA A 195 -11.91 -13.96 -13.97
C ALA A 195 -13.36 -13.52 -14.24
N ASP A 196 -14.14 -13.24 -13.21
CA ASP A 196 -15.54 -12.81 -13.33
C ASP A 196 -15.69 -11.29 -13.46
N SER A 197 -14.85 -10.49 -12.77
CA SER A 197 -15.00 -9.04 -12.69
C SER A 197 -14.31 -8.31 -13.84
N ASP A 198 -13.17 -8.83 -14.34
CA ASP A 198 -12.40 -8.26 -15.46
C ASP A 198 -11.69 -9.37 -16.25
N PRO A 199 -12.42 -10.11 -17.12
CA PRO A 199 -11.85 -11.21 -17.89
C PRO A 199 -10.71 -10.80 -18.82
N ALA A 200 -10.70 -9.55 -19.30
CA ALA A 200 -9.64 -9.03 -20.16
C ALA A 200 -8.33 -8.88 -19.38
N TYR A 201 -8.42 -8.33 -18.19
CA TYR A 201 -7.27 -8.22 -17.29
C TYR A 201 -6.78 -9.59 -16.82
N ALA A 202 -7.69 -10.49 -16.46
CA ALA A 202 -7.37 -11.88 -16.12
C ALA A 202 -6.59 -12.58 -17.24
N SER A 203 -7.01 -12.42 -18.51
CA SER A 203 -6.31 -12.96 -19.69
C SER A 203 -4.91 -12.35 -19.87
N LYS A 204 -4.76 -11.03 -19.63
CA LYS A 204 -3.48 -10.34 -19.69
C LYS A 204 -2.52 -10.91 -18.64
N LEU A 205 -2.97 -11.02 -17.39
CA LEU A 205 -2.17 -11.61 -16.30
C LEU A 205 -1.73 -13.04 -16.64
N LEU A 206 -2.64 -13.85 -17.15
CA LEU A 206 -2.35 -15.23 -17.51
C LEU A 206 -1.34 -15.34 -18.66
N THR A 207 -1.33 -14.39 -19.58
CA THR A 207 -0.34 -14.33 -20.66
C THR A 207 1.07 -14.08 -20.09
N HIS A 208 1.23 -13.10 -19.19
CA HIS A 208 2.50 -12.85 -18.51
C HIS A 208 2.91 -14.02 -17.62
N ALA A 209 1.99 -14.63 -16.88
CA ALA A 209 2.27 -15.80 -16.04
C ALA A 209 2.84 -16.97 -16.84
N LYS A 210 2.26 -17.27 -18.01
CA LYS A 210 2.75 -18.33 -18.90
C LYS A 210 4.16 -18.03 -19.44
N GLN A 211 4.44 -16.79 -19.83
CA GLN A 211 5.75 -16.36 -20.31
C GLN A 211 6.80 -16.47 -19.20
N LEU A 212 6.50 -15.94 -18.01
CA LEU A 212 7.39 -16.00 -16.84
C LEU A 212 7.70 -17.44 -16.42
N TYR A 213 6.70 -18.31 -16.40
CA TYR A 213 6.92 -19.71 -16.09
C TYR A 213 7.76 -20.42 -17.17
N ALA A 214 7.51 -20.13 -18.44
CA ALA A 214 8.33 -20.67 -19.52
C ALA A 214 9.79 -20.19 -19.41
N PHE A 215 10.01 -18.93 -19.04
CA PHE A 215 11.33 -18.39 -18.75
C PHE A 215 11.99 -19.11 -17.57
N ALA A 216 11.29 -19.25 -16.44
CA ALA A 216 11.77 -19.94 -15.24
C ALA A 216 12.18 -21.40 -15.51
N ASP A 217 11.39 -22.11 -16.33
CA ASP A 217 11.61 -23.53 -16.64
C ASP A 217 12.74 -23.74 -17.66
N ALA A 218 12.89 -22.83 -18.63
CA ALA A 218 13.90 -22.91 -19.68
C ALA A 218 15.31 -22.45 -19.22
N TYR A 219 15.38 -21.38 -18.44
CA TYR A 219 16.63 -20.76 -17.98
C TYR A 219 16.72 -20.82 -16.47
N ARG A 220 17.36 -21.89 -15.97
CA ARG A 220 17.34 -22.21 -14.54
C ARG A 220 18.50 -21.59 -13.77
N GLY A 221 18.18 -20.92 -12.67
CA GLY A 221 19.14 -20.29 -11.78
C GLY A 221 18.46 -19.59 -10.61
N LYS A 222 19.25 -19.23 -9.61
CA LYS A 222 18.81 -18.40 -8.47
C LYS A 222 18.92 -16.94 -8.84
N TYR A 223 17.85 -16.16 -8.63
CA TYR A 223 17.87 -14.73 -8.95
C TYR A 223 18.91 -13.96 -8.12
N SER A 224 19.17 -14.40 -6.88
CA SER A 224 20.16 -13.76 -6.01
C SER A 224 21.61 -13.93 -6.48
N ALA A 225 21.86 -14.82 -7.46
CA ALA A 225 23.17 -14.88 -8.15
C ALA A 225 23.34 -13.71 -9.14
N CYS A 226 22.23 -13.15 -9.64
CA CYS A 226 22.19 -12.04 -10.59
C CYS A 226 21.95 -10.71 -9.88
N ILE A 227 20.98 -10.67 -8.98
CA ILE A 227 20.63 -9.52 -8.16
C ILE A 227 21.34 -9.70 -6.81
N THR A 228 22.64 -9.42 -6.78
CA THR A 228 23.50 -9.70 -5.62
C THR A 228 23.17 -8.86 -4.40
N ASP A 229 22.56 -7.69 -4.57
CA ASP A 229 22.05 -6.87 -3.47
C ASP A 229 21.00 -7.62 -2.62
N ALA A 230 20.18 -8.45 -3.25
CA ALA A 230 19.17 -9.27 -2.58
C ALA A 230 19.75 -10.33 -1.63
N GLN A 231 21.03 -10.71 -1.77
CA GLN A 231 21.65 -11.76 -0.94
C GLN A 231 21.64 -11.41 0.55
N ALA A 232 21.68 -10.14 0.90
CA ALA A 232 21.67 -9.69 2.30
C ALA A 232 20.28 -9.70 2.92
N TYR A 233 19.20 -9.74 2.13
CA TYR A 233 17.82 -9.56 2.54
C TYR A 233 16.95 -10.76 2.21
N TYR A 234 16.89 -11.12 0.92
CA TYR A 234 16.01 -12.14 0.37
C TYR A 234 16.79 -13.13 -0.50
N ASN A 235 17.84 -13.73 0.07
CA ASN A 235 18.60 -14.75 -0.63
C ASN A 235 17.75 -16.02 -0.82
N SER A 236 17.84 -16.62 -2.01
CA SER A 236 17.16 -17.89 -2.30
C SER A 236 17.91 -19.04 -1.63
N TRP A 237 17.53 -19.38 -0.39
CA TRP A 237 18.15 -20.44 0.40
C TRP A 237 17.68 -21.83 -0.04
N SER A 238 16.35 -22.01 -0.26
CA SER A 238 15.72 -23.28 -0.69
C SER A 238 16.08 -23.65 -2.12
N GLY A 239 16.48 -22.69 -2.92
CA GLY A 239 16.76 -22.86 -4.36
C GLY A 239 15.66 -22.27 -5.23
N TYR A 240 15.19 -23.02 -6.21
CA TYR A 240 14.15 -22.58 -7.17
C TYR A 240 13.22 -23.70 -7.62
N ASN A 241 13.42 -24.94 -7.12
CA ASN A 241 12.59 -26.07 -7.54
C ASN A 241 11.18 -25.99 -7.00
N ASP A 242 11.01 -25.38 -5.86
CA ASP A 242 9.72 -25.16 -5.20
C ASP A 242 8.88 -24.14 -5.96
N GLU A 243 9.46 -23.04 -6.50
CA GLU A 243 8.74 -22.12 -7.35
C GLU A 243 8.41 -22.70 -8.73
N LEU A 244 9.21 -23.64 -9.22
CA LEU A 244 8.85 -24.38 -10.44
C LEU A 244 7.62 -25.28 -10.20
N VAL A 245 7.47 -25.87 -9.01
CA VAL A 245 6.25 -26.58 -8.63
C VAL A 245 5.11 -25.58 -8.43
N TRP A 246 5.35 -24.54 -7.65
CA TRP A 246 4.37 -23.53 -7.26
C TRP A 246 3.75 -22.80 -8.45
N GLY A 247 4.59 -22.30 -9.36
CA GLY A 247 4.15 -21.63 -10.60
C GLY A 247 3.35 -22.55 -11.50
N ALA A 248 3.77 -23.83 -11.64
CA ALA A 248 3.03 -24.81 -12.41
C ALA A 248 1.68 -25.16 -11.79
N VAL A 249 1.62 -25.31 -10.47
CA VAL A 249 0.36 -25.58 -9.74
C VAL A 249 -0.65 -24.46 -9.97
N TRP A 250 -0.25 -23.20 -9.82
CA TRP A 250 -1.13 -22.06 -10.03
C TRP A 250 -1.54 -21.89 -11.50
N LEU A 251 -0.64 -22.15 -12.46
CA LEU A 251 -1.00 -22.18 -13.87
C LEU A 251 -1.99 -23.30 -14.19
N TYR A 252 -1.83 -24.48 -13.59
CA TYR A 252 -2.82 -25.57 -13.74
C TYR A 252 -4.19 -25.15 -13.18
N LYS A 253 -4.22 -24.57 -11.97
CA LYS A 253 -5.47 -24.07 -11.36
C LYS A 253 -6.16 -23.02 -12.25
N ALA A 254 -5.38 -22.12 -12.83
CA ALA A 254 -5.92 -21.03 -13.66
C ALA A 254 -6.33 -21.46 -15.08
N THR A 255 -5.74 -22.52 -15.64
CA THR A 255 -5.94 -22.91 -17.05
C THR A 255 -6.67 -24.24 -17.25
N GLY A 256 -6.56 -25.16 -16.27
CA GLY A 256 -6.96 -26.56 -16.44
C GLY A 256 -6.04 -27.36 -17.37
N ASP A 257 -4.95 -26.79 -17.88
CA ASP A 257 -4.02 -27.47 -18.80
C ASP A 257 -3.17 -28.49 -18.05
N ALA A 258 -3.41 -29.78 -18.32
CA ALA A 258 -2.73 -30.90 -17.71
C ALA A 258 -1.20 -30.90 -17.88
N ALA A 259 -0.66 -30.17 -18.89
CA ALA A 259 0.77 -30.04 -19.08
C ALA A 259 1.43 -29.35 -17.89
N TYR A 260 0.76 -28.37 -17.27
CA TYR A 260 1.30 -27.71 -16.07
C TYR A 260 1.29 -28.63 -14.85
N LEU A 261 0.22 -29.43 -14.66
CA LEU A 261 0.19 -30.40 -13.58
C LEU A 261 1.33 -31.45 -13.75
N ALA A 262 1.56 -31.93 -14.96
CA ALA A 262 2.68 -32.84 -15.25
C ALA A 262 4.05 -32.21 -14.94
N LYS A 263 4.23 -30.91 -15.25
CA LYS A 263 5.43 -30.14 -14.87
C LYS A 263 5.60 -30.03 -13.37
N ALA A 264 4.52 -29.70 -12.64
CA ALA A 264 4.51 -29.61 -11.19
C ALA A 264 4.92 -30.95 -10.54
N GLU A 265 4.34 -32.04 -11.00
CA GLU A 265 4.64 -33.40 -10.49
C GLU A 265 6.09 -33.84 -10.79
N SER A 266 6.62 -33.48 -11.97
CA SER A 266 8.02 -33.74 -12.33
C SER A 266 9.02 -32.91 -11.51
N ALA A 267 8.70 -31.62 -11.27
CA ALA A 267 9.54 -30.75 -10.45
C ALA A 267 9.46 -31.12 -8.96
N TYR A 268 8.33 -31.64 -8.48
CA TYR A 268 8.11 -32.09 -7.11
C TYR A 268 9.18 -33.09 -6.62
N ASP A 269 9.65 -33.97 -7.50
CA ASP A 269 10.67 -34.95 -7.16
C ASP A 269 12.05 -34.33 -6.87
N LYS A 270 12.21 -33.03 -7.17
CA LYS A 270 13.43 -32.25 -6.90
C LYS A 270 13.33 -31.35 -5.66
N LEU A 271 12.16 -31.32 -5.01
CA LEU A 271 12.00 -30.58 -3.76
C LEU A 271 12.93 -31.12 -2.67
N SER A 272 13.28 -30.25 -1.74
CA SER A 272 14.15 -30.58 -0.60
C SER A 272 13.62 -31.75 0.22
N THR A 273 14.57 -32.52 0.76
CA THR A 273 14.28 -33.66 1.67
C THR A 273 14.96 -33.43 3.01
N GLU A 274 14.44 -34.09 4.04
CA GLU A 274 15.16 -34.18 5.31
C GLU A 274 16.55 -34.78 5.11
N PRO A 275 17.56 -34.31 5.83
CA PRO A 275 18.93 -34.75 5.65
C PRO A 275 19.08 -36.28 5.65
N GLN A 276 19.78 -36.81 4.64
CA GLN A 276 20.09 -38.25 4.49
C GLN A 276 18.84 -39.17 4.33
N THR A 277 17.71 -38.60 3.85
CA THR A 277 16.47 -39.35 3.63
C THR A 277 15.88 -39.05 2.27
N THR A 278 14.83 -39.82 1.90
CA THR A 278 13.96 -39.53 0.74
C THR A 278 12.66 -38.82 1.15
N THR A 279 12.48 -38.54 2.45
CA THR A 279 11.31 -37.89 3.01
C THR A 279 11.35 -36.39 2.67
N ARG A 280 10.28 -35.86 2.10
CA ARG A 280 10.18 -34.42 1.84
C ARG A 280 10.36 -33.61 3.13
N SER A 281 10.99 -32.45 3.03
CA SER A 281 11.19 -31.54 4.16
C SER A 281 9.84 -31.19 4.82
N TYR A 282 9.80 -31.24 6.15
CA TYR A 282 8.60 -30.96 6.93
C TYR A 282 8.86 -30.12 8.19
N ARG A 283 10.14 -29.74 8.43
CA ARG A 283 10.56 -28.99 9.62
C ARG A 283 10.71 -27.50 9.40
N TRP A 284 10.08 -26.99 8.37
CA TRP A 284 9.99 -25.58 8.05
C TRP A 284 8.54 -25.20 7.71
N THR A 285 8.31 -24.13 6.94
CA THR A 285 6.96 -23.73 6.53
C THR A 285 6.93 -22.98 5.21
N LEU A 286 5.73 -22.75 4.70
CA LEU A 286 5.43 -21.87 3.58
C LEU A 286 5.93 -20.46 3.85
N SER A 287 6.83 -19.98 3.01
CA SER A 287 7.46 -18.66 3.11
C SER A 287 7.85 -18.14 1.72
N TRP A 288 8.32 -16.88 1.66
CA TRP A 288 8.82 -16.30 0.42
C TRP A 288 10.01 -17.08 -0.18
N ASP A 289 10.79 -17.78 0.63
CA ASP A 289 11.94 -18.59 0.23
C ASP A 289 11.58 -20.04 -0.07
N ASP A 290 10.54 -20.62 0.55
CA ASP A 290 10.18 -22.03 0.38
C ASP A 290 8.67 -22.20 0.24
N THR A 291 8.22 -22.39 -1.00
CA THR A 291 6.83 -22.61 -1.37
C THR A 291 6.43 -24.10 -1.43
N SER A 292 7.36 -25.02 -1.11
CA SER A 292 7.12 -26.46 -1.12
C SER A 292 5.89 -26.86 -0.31
N TYR A 293 5.74 -26.27 0.87
CA TYR A 293 4.67 -26.61 1.84
C TYR A 293 3.28 -26.24 1.34
N GLY A 294 3.14 -25.10 0.67
CA GLY A 294 1.92 -24.73 -0.04
C GLY A 294 1.63 -25.68 -1.21
N SER A 295 2.67 -26.10 -1.91
CA SER A 295 2.57 -27.08 -3.00
C SER A 295 2.12 -28.44 -2.52
N TYR A 296 2.52 -28.90 -1.33
CA TYR A 296 2.00 -30.17 -0.73
C TYR A 296 0.49 -30.11 -0.60
N VAL A 297 -0.02 -29.02 0.00
CA VAL A 297 -1.46 -28.80 0.20
C VAL A 297 -2.20 -28.76 -1.13
N LEU A 298 -1.77 -27.89 -2.04
CA LEU A 298 -2.47 -27.71 -3.32
C LEU A 298 -2.44 -28.96 -4.20
N LEU A 299 -1.32 -29.69 -4.27
CA LEU A 299 -1.26 -30.93 -5.02
C LEU A 299 -2.09 -32.06 -4.38
N ALA A 300 -2.18 -32.12 -3.05
CA ALA A 300 -3.09 -33.04 -2.36
C ALA A 300 -4.54 -32.73 -2.74
N GLN A 301 -4.94 -31.46 -2.68
CA GLN A 301 -6.29 -31.01 -3.05
C GLN A 301 -6.63 -31.28 -4.54
N LEU A 302 -5.70 -31.00 -5.44
CA LEU A 302 -5.91 -31.12 -6.88
C LEU A 302 -5.94 -32.55 -7.38
N THR A 303 -5.16 -33.44 -6.76
CA THR A 303 -4.93 -34.80 -7.29
C THR A 303 -5.46 -35.92 -6.40
N GLY A 304 -5.59 -35.68 -5.10
CA GLY A 304 -5.91 -36.72 -4.11
C GLY A 304 -4.81 -37.81 -3.99
N LYS A 305 -3.65 -37.64 -4.64
CA LYS A 305 -2.59 -38.65 -4.62
C LYS A 305 -1.98 -38.76 -3.21
N GLN A 306 -1.88 -39.98 -2.72
CA GLN A 306 -1.47 -40.30 -1.34
C GLN A 306 -0.13 -39.66 -0.97
N ARG A 307 0.83 -39.62 -1.91
CA ARG A 307 2.16 -39.02 -1.65
C ARG A 307 2.09 -37.56 -1.20
N TYR A 308 1.21 -36.75 -1.80
CA TYR A 308 1.03 -35.35 -1.44
C TYR A 308 0.23 -35.20 -0.14
N VAL A 309 -0.76 -36.06 0.05
CA VAL A 309 -1.53 -36.15 1.32
C VAL A 309 -0.58 -36.51 2.47
N ASP A 310 0.32 -37.47 2.28
CA ASP A 310 1.28 -37.88 3.31
C ASP A 310 2.28 -36.76 3.65
N ASP A 311 2.76 -36.01 2.64
CA ASP A 311 3.72 -34.92 2.86
C ASP A 311 3.02 -33.73 3.53
N ALA A 312 1.81 -33.35 3.13
CA ALA A 312 1.02 -32.30 3.79
C ALA A 312 0.67 -32.70 5.25
N ASN A 313 0.23 -33.94 5.47
CA ASN A 313 -0.05 -34.43 6.82
C ASN A 313 1.21 -34.46 7.70
N ARG A 314 2.34 -34.89 7.16
CA ARG A 314 3.61 -34.95 7.92
C ARG A 314 4.05 -33.56 8.33
N TRP A 315 3.97 -32.59 7.43
CA TRP A 315 4.28 -31.19 7.73
C TRP A 315 3.38 -30.63 8.83
N LEU A 316 2.04 -30.71 8.66
CA LEU A 316 1.09 -30.16 9.64
C LEU A 316 1.06 -30.95 10.95
N ASP A 317 1.31 -32.25 10.92
CA ASP A 317 1.52 -33.05 12.15
C ASP A 317 2.76 -32.55 12.91
N TRP A 318 3.86 -32.21 12.24
CA TRP A 318 5.03 -31.64 12.91
C TRP A 318 4.75 -30.30 13.58
N TRP A 319 3.91 -29.48 12.96
CA TRP A 319 3.46 -28.23 13.55
C TRP A 319 2.48 -28.41 14.71
N THR A 320 1.84 -29.54 14.85
CA THR A 320 0.77 -29.76 15.85
C THR A 320 1.16 -30.77 16.92
N VAL A 321 1.25 -32.05 16.60
CA VAL A 321 1.47 -33.16 17.55
C VAL A 321 2.89 -33.67 17.55
N GLY A 322 3.64 -33.39 16.50
CA GLY A 322 5.01 -33.85 16.31
C GLY A 322 5.13 -35.05 15.38
N VAL A 323 6.33 -35.21 14.82
CA VAL A 323 6.74 -36.32 13.95
C VAL A 323 8.09 -36.84 14.46
N ASN A 324 8.21 -38.15 14.62
CA ASN A 324 9.44 -38.79 15.11
C ASN A 324 10.00 -38.17 16.41
N GLY A 325 9.11 -37.85 17.35
CA GLY A 325 9.44 -37.26 18.64
C GLY A 325 9.86 -35.79 18.63
N THR A 326 9.76 -35.12 17.49
CA THR A 326 10.08 -33.68 17.36
C THR A 326 8.89 -32.90 16.83
N LYS A 327 8.75 -31.65 17.27
CA LYS A 327 7.75 -30.69 16.77
C LYS A 327 8.28 -29.26 16.82
N VAL A 328 7.59 -28.32 16.17
CA VAL A 328 7.86 -26.90 16.35
C VAL A 328 7.77 -26.53 17.83
N ARG A 329 8.58 -25.58 18.26
CA ARG A 329 8.56 -25.09 19.64
C ARG A 329 7.29 -24.30 19.90
N TYR A 330 6.76 -24.44 21.12
CA TYR A 330 5.61 -23.63 21.56
C TYR A 330 6.01 -22.81 22.77
N SER A 331 5.53 -21.57 22.81
CA SER A 331 5.59 -20.74 24.01
C SER A 331 4.58 -21.25 25.07
N PRO A 332 4.71 -20.85 26.35
CA PRO A 332 3.71 -21.15 27.38
C PRO A 332 2.30 -20.67 27.02
N GLY A 333 2.18 -19.56 26.27
CA GLY A 333 0.92 -19.01 25.78
C GLY A 333 0.37 -19.70 24.54
N GLY A 334 1.10 -20.64 23.94
CA GLY A 334 0.63 -21.45 22.82
C GLY A 334 1.02 -20.96 21.43
N GLN A 335 1.88 -19.96 21.30
CA GLN A 335 2.45 -19.58 20.01
C GLN A 335 3.39 -20.67 19.49
N ALA A 336 3.23 -21.08 18.24
CA ALA A 336 4.21 -21.89 17.54
C ALA A 336 5.35 -21.03 17.01
N VAL A 337 6.59 -21.25 17.48
CA VAL A 337 7.76 -20.42 17.17
C VAL A 337 8.74 -21.23 16.35
N LEU A 338 8.76 -20.99 15.03
CA LEU A 338 9.67 -21.66 14.10
C LEU A 338 11.05 -21.01 14.13
N ASP A 339 11.08 -19.70 13.96
CA ASP A 339 12.28 -18.86 13.88
C ASP A 339 12.17 -17.65 14.78
N SER A 340 13.28 -17.01 15.10
CA SER A 340 13.33 -15.83 15.96
C SER A 340 12.88 -14.56 15.27
N TRP A 341 13.06 -14.45 13.95
CA TRP A 341 12.72 -13.26 13.18
C TRP A 341 11.34 -13.43 12.52
N GLY A 342 10.40 -12.57 12.88
CA GLY A 342 9.06 -12.63 12.33
C GLY A 342 8.31 -13.91 12.68
N SER A 343 8.38 -14.37 13.93
CA SER A 343 7.81 -15.65 14.34
C SER A 343 6.31 -15.77 14.06
N LEU A 344 5.55 -14.69 14.20
CA LEU A 344 4.12 -14.67 13.89
C LEU A 344 3.82 -14.83 12.39
N ARG A 345 4.69 -14.36 11.50
CA ARG A 345 4.58 -14.59 10.05
C ARG A 345 4.51 -16.08 9.74
N TYR A 346 5.45 -16.86 10.25
CA TYR A 346 5.52 -18.30 9.99
C TYR A 346 4.31 -19.04 10.57
N ALA A 347 3.88 -18.67 11.78
CA ALA A 347 2.68 -19.22 12.38
C ALA A 347 1.42 -18.90 11.57
N ALA A 348 1.29 -17.66 11.07
CA ALA A 348 0.16 -17.22 10.25
C ALA A 348 0.15 -17.90 8.86
N ASN A 349 1.31 -18.05 8.22
CA ASN A 349 1.44 -18.76 6.95
C ASN A 349 1.02 -20.21 7.08
N THR A 350 1.50 -20.89 8.13
CA THR A 350 1.10 -22.28 8.42
C THR A 350 -0.38 -22.39 8.77
N ALA A 351 -0.92 -21.43 9.55
CA ALA A 351 -2.32 -21.41 9.94
C ALA A 351 -3.25 -21.27 8.71
N PHE A 352 -2.92 -20.39 7.78
CA PHE A 352 -3.70 -20.24 6.55
C PHE A 352 -3.72 -21.51 5.70
N ALA A 353 -2.54 -22.12 5.46
CA ALA A 353 -2.45 -23.35 4.71
C ALA A 353 -3.14 -24.52 5.44
N ALA A 354 -3.09 -24.55 6.77
CA ALA A 354 -3.79 -25.53 7.59
C ALA A 354 -5.31 -25.40 7.51
N LEU A 355 -5.86 -24.17 7.46
CA LEU A 355 -7.29 -23.91 7.23
C LEU A 355 -7.70 -24.40 5.84
N SER A 356 -6.98 -24.00 4.78
CA SER A 356 -7.25 -24.44 3.42
C SER A 356 -7.24 -25.98 3.30
N TYR A 357 -6.22 -26.62 3.89
CA TYR A 357 -6.11 -28.07 3.85
C TYR A 357 -7.19 -28.78 4.68
N SER A 358 -7.52 -28.24 5.87
CA SER A 358 -8.55 -28.84 6.73
C SER A 358 -9.95 -28.77 6.08
N ASP A 359 -10.26 -27.70 5.34
CA ASP A 359 -11.52 -27.57 4.63
C ASP A 359 -11.69 -28.69 3.58
N TRP A 360 -10.62 -29.05 2.88
CA TRP A 360 -10.59 -30.13 1.90
C TRP A 360 -10.58 -31.53 2.55
N LEU A 361 -9.93 -31.72 3.70
CA LEU A 361 -9.69 -33.02 4.32
C LEU A 361 -10.99 -33.61 4.88
N THR A 362 -11.63 -34.48 4.11
CA THR A 362 -12.90 -35.14 4.51
C THR A 362 -12.70 -36.56 5.05
N GLY A 363 -11.61 -37.23 4.66
CA GLY A 363 -11.33 -38.64 4.99
C GLY A 363 -10.69 -38.86 6.38
N ASP A 364 -10.20 -37.80 7.05
CA ASP A 364 -9.56 -37.85 8.35
C ASP A 364 -10.09 -36.76 9.28
N PRO A 365 -11.20 -37.01 9.97
CA PRO A 365 -11.82 -35.99 10.83
C PRO A 365 -10.94 -35.57 12.01
N VAL A 366 -10.00 -36.43 12.46
CA VAL A 366 -9.10 -36.14 13.57
C VAL A 366 -8.06 -35.09 13.13
N ARG A 367 -7.42 -35.31 11.99
CA ARG A 367 -6.48 -34.32 11.44
C ARG A 367 -7.18 -33.04 11.02
N LYS A 368 -8.36 -33.14 10.39
CA LYS A 368 -9.20 -31.99 10.03
C LYS A 368 -9.39 -31.06 11.23
N ALA A 369 -9.92 -31.58 12.33
CA ALA A 369 -10.16 -30.80 13.54
C ALA A 369 -8.83 -30.25 14.13
N ARG A 370 -7.79 -31.06 14.18
CA ARG A 370 -6.47 -30.67 14.71
C ARG A 370 -5.87 -29.48 13.96
N TYR A 371 -5.88 -29.52 12.62
CA TYR A 371 -5.27 -28.48 11.79
C TYR A 371 -6.10 -27.20 11.84
N HIS A 372 -7.42 -27.31 11.83
CA HIS A 372 -8.33 -26.20 12.05
C HIS A 372 -8.09 -25.54 13.42
N ASP A 373 -8.10 -26.32 14.51
CA ASP A 373 -7.92 -25.79 15.86
C ASP A 373 -6.54 -25.15 16.07
N PHE A 374 -5.50 -25.72 15.44
CA PHE A 374 -4.17 -25.11 15.42
C PHE A 374 -4.23 -23.73 14.80
N ALA A 375 -4.82 -23.60 13.62
CA ALA A 375 -4.89 -22.35 12.89
C ALA A 375 -5.68 -21.27 13.67
N VAL A 376 -6.85 -21.63 14.20
CA VAL A 376 -7.66 -20.73 15.04
C VAL A 376 -6.84 -20.21 16.22
N ARG A 377 -6.12 -21.08 16.93
CA ARG A 377 -5.29 -20.67 18.07
C ARG A 377 -4.14 -19.75 17.67
N GLN A 378 -3.44 -19.99 16.55
CA GLN A 378 -2.34 -19.13 16.13
C GLN A 378 -2.81 -17.74 15.72
N ILE A 379 -3.91 -17.65 14.95
CA ILE A 379 -4.50 -16.36 14.58
C ILE A 379 -5.04 -15.62 15.81
N ASN A 380 -5.73 -16.30 16.70
CA ASN A 380 -6.23 -15.69 17.93
C ASN A 380 -5.12 -15.25 18.87
N TYR A 381 -3.99 -15.96 18.92
CA TYR A 381 -2.80 -15.51 19.64
C TYR A 381 -2.31 -14.16 19.11
N ALA A 382 -2.20 -14.01 17.79
CA ALA A 382 -1.81 -12.75 17.17
C ALA A 382 -2.84 -11.62 17.44
N LEU A 383 -4.13 -11.93 17.52
CA LEU A 383 -5.20 -10.96 17.79
C LEU A 383 -5.34 -10.58 19.28
N GLY A 384 -4.69 -11.30 20.21
CA GLY A 384 -4.66 -10.95 21.62
C GLY A 384 -5.01 -12.07 22.61
N ASP A 385 -5.33 -13.29 22.15
CA ASP A 385 -5.50 -14.43 23.04
C ASP A 385 -4.15 -15.05 23.41
N ASN A 386 -3.39 -14.29 24.15
CA ASN A 386 -2.04 -14.59 24.59
C ASN A 386 -1.83 -14.15 26.04
N PRO A 387 -0.75 -14.54 26.74
CA PRO A 387 -0.50 -14.17 28.12
C PRO A 387 -0.45 -12.67 28.39
N ARG A 388 -0.09 -11.87 27.38
CA ARG A 388 -0.05 -10.41 27.47
C ARG A 388 -1.44 -9.75 27.37
N LYS A 389 -2.47 -10.48 26.90
CA LYS A 389 -3.80 -9.95 26.55
C LYS A 389 -3.71 -8.73 25.63
N SER A 390 -2.80 -8.76 24.70
CA SER A 390 -2.45 -7.65 23.80
C SER A 390 -2.37 -8.14 22.36
N SER A 391 -2.94 -7.38 21.45
CA SER A 391 -2.81 -7.65 20.02
C SER A 391 -1.36 -7.49 19.54
N TYR A 392 -1.00 -8.20 18.49
CA TYR A 392 0.21 -7.99 17.69
C TYR A 392 -0.10 -7.34 16.34
N VAL A 393 -1.33 -6.85 16.16
CA VAL A 393 -1.78 -6.15 14.96
C VAL A 393 -1.94 -4.68 15.26
N VAL A 394 -1.21 -3.82 14.58
CA VAL A 394 -1.23 -2.37 14.79
C VAL A 394 -2.64 -1.82 14.63
N GLY A 395 -3.09 -1.04 15.60
CA GLY A 395 -4.40 -0.39 15.59
C GLY A 395 -5.60 -1.35 15.71
N PHE A 396 -5.40 -2.61 16.13
CA PHE A 396 -6.47 -3.58 16.34
C PHE A 396 -6.44 -4.16 17.77
N GLY A 397 -7.60 -4.32 18.37
CA GLY A 397 -7.76 -5.01 19.66
C GLY A 397 -7.21 -4.23 20.85
N ALA A 398 -6.89 -4.94 21.95
CA ALA A 398 -6.37 -4.35 23.17
C ALA A 398 -4.85 -4.16 23.11
N ASN A 399 -4.36 -3.01 23.58
CA ASN A 399 -2.93 -2.68 23.70
C ASN A 399 -2.08 -3.10 22.46
N PRO A 400 -2.49 -2.67 21.24
CA PRO A 400 -1.77 -3.03 20.04
C PRO A 400 -0.39 -2.39 20.00
N PRO A 401 0.53 -2.88 19.13
CA PRO A 401 1.79 -2.21 18.88
C PRO A 401 1.57 -0.78 18.38
N THR A 402 2.37 0.14 18.89
CA THR A 402 2.36 1.57 18.52
C THR A 402 3.66 2.03 17.87
N LYS A 403 4.70 1.19 17.93
CA LYS A 403 6.05 1.49 17.44
C LYS A 403 6.55 0.45 16.43
N PRO A 404 5.78 0.17 15.35
CA PRO A 404 6.29 -0.71 14.31
C PRO A 404 7.58 -0.13 13.70
N HIS A 405 8.48 -1.01 13.28
CA HIS A 405 9.68 -0.64 12.55
C HIS A 405 9.32 -0.30 11.10
N HIS A 406 8.83 0.93 10.90
CA HIS A 406 8.32 1.38 9.59
C HIS A 406 8.58 2.89 9.42
N ARG A 407 9.44 3.25 8.47
CA ARG A 407 9.97 4.61 8.27
C ARG A 407 8.87 5.63 7.99
N THR A 408 8.01 5.37 7.01
CA THR A 408 6.97 6.33 6.61
C THR A 408 5.94 6.52 7.72
N SER A 409 5.48 5.45 8.41
CA SER A 409 4.54 5.61 9.52
C SER A 409 5.18 6.28 10.74
N HIS A 410 6.48 6.17 10.92
CA HIS A 410 7.20 6.92 11.94
C HIS A 410 7.22 8.42 11.64
N GLY A 411 7.39 8.82 10.37
CA GLY A 411 7.35 10.22 9.95
C GLY A 411 8.49 11.07 10.49
N SER A 412 9.71 10.49 10.66
CA SER A 412 10.88 11.23 11.09
C SER A 412 11.29 12.27 10.05
N TRP A 413 11.44 13.53 10.49
CA TRP A 413 11.97 14.61 9.66
C TRP A 413 13.49 14.81 9.79
N THR A 414 14.12 14.11 10.74
CA THR A 414 15.54 14.28 11.11
C THR A 414 16.42 13.12 10.69
N ASP A 415 15.91 12.14 9.96
CA ASP A 415 16.64 10.91 9.62
C ASP A 415 17.13 10.18 10.88
N GLN A 416 16.24 10.04 11.87
CA GLN A 416 16.55 9.40 13.15
C GLN A 416 15.43 8.48 13.60
N LEU A 417 15.80 7.26 13.97
CA LEU A 417 14.89 6.23 14.49
C LEU A 417 14.17 6.65 15.79
N THR A 418 14.77 7.56 16.56
CA THR A 418 14.31 8.00 17.90
C THR A 418 13.62 9.35 17.90
N ASN A 419 13.55 10.04 16.77
CA ASN A 419 12.91 11.35 16.66
C ASN A 419 11.93 11.42 15.48
N PRO A 420 10.61 11.61 15.76
CA PRO A 420 9.98 11.77 17.08
C PRO A 420 10.01 10.47 17.91
N VAL A 421 9.65 10.56 19.19
CA VAL A 421 9.63 9.39 20.09
C VAL A 421 8.55 8.39 19.68
N ASP A 422 7.37 8.88 19.32
CA ASP A 422 6.23 8.07 18.90
C ASP A 422 6.08 8.10 17.36
N ASN A 423 5.44 7.08 16.79
CA ASN A 423 5.05 7.13 15.39
C ASN A 423 3.99 8.20 15.20
N ARG A 424 4.11 8.99 14.14
CA ARG A 424 3.14 10.04 13.81
C ARG A 424 1.87 9.49 13.18
N HIS A 425 1.95 8.28 12.60
CA HIS A 425 0.85 7.62 11.91
C HIS A 425 0.59 6.24 12.46
N VAL A 426 -0.69 5.84 12.46
CA VAL A 426 -1.09 4.49 12.81
C VAL A 426 -1.09 3.62 11.54
N LEU A 427 -0.21 2.63 11.50
CA LEU A 427 -0.12 1.67 10.40
C LEU A 427 -1.14 0.54 10.59
N TYR A 428 -2.41 0.85 10.46
CA TYR A 428 -3.50 -0.08 10.73
C TYR A 428 -3.32 -1.43 10.03
N GLY A 429 -3.56 -2.50 10.78
CA GLY A 429 -3.62 -3.85 10.27
C GLY A 429 -2.27 -4.52 10.04
N ALA A 430 -1.15 -3.82 10.22
CA ALA A 430 0.17 -4.43 10.11
C ALA A 430 0.40 -5.45 11.23
N LEU A 431 0.75 -6.69 10.86
CA LEU A 431 1.17 -7.73 11.78
C LEU A 431 2.66 -7.56 12.08
N VAL A 432 3.03 -7.33 13.34
CA VAL A 432 4.44 -7.27 13.75
C VAL A 432 5.06 -8.66 13.87
N GLY A 433 6.39 -8.73 13.86
CA GLY A 433 7.15 -9.99 13.97
C GLY A 433 6.82 -10.84 15.18
N GLY A 434 6.47 -10.21 16.31
CA GLY A 434 6.10 -10.89 17.55
C GLY A 434 7.28 -11.39 18.38
N PRO A 435 7.05 -12.29 19.36
CA PRO A 435 8.09 -12.85 20.20
C PRO A 435 9.20 -13.56 19.42
N SER A 436 10.46 -13.26 19.72
CA SER A 436 11.63 -13.86 19.05
C SER A 436 12.04 -15.22 19.64
N ALA A 437 11.41 -15.65 20.73
CA ALA A 437 11.64 -16.92 21.37
C ALA A 437 10.33 -17.55 21.85
N ALA A 438 10.35 -18.83 22.19
CA ALA A 438 9.18 -19.54 22.69
C ALA A 438 8.94 -19.25 24.20
N ASP A 439 8.83 -17.97 24.55
CA ASP A 439 8.70 -17.47 25.94
C ASP A 439 7.61 -16.40 26.12
N ASP A 440 6.89 -16.05 25.04
CA ASP A 440 5.88 -15.00 24.98
C ASP A 440 6.42 -13.58 25.26
N ALA A 441 7.73 -13.38 25.33
CA ALA A 441 8.32 -12.08 25.60
C ALA A 441 8.29 -11.17 24.37
N TYR A 442 7.84 -9.93 24.58
CA TYR A 442 7.76 -8.93 23.51
C TYR A 442 7.85 -7.53 24.11
N THR A 443 8.56 -6.65 23.43
CA THR A 443 8.63 -5.23 23.75
C THR A 443 8.26 -4.43 22.51
N ASP A 444 7.32 -3.48 22.65
CA ASP A 444 6.94 -2.56 21.57
C ASP A 444 8.02 -1.47 21.43
N ASP A 445 9.06 -1.77 20.67
CA ASP A 445 10.21 -0.91 20.44
C ASP A 445 10.58 -0.91 18.96
N ARG A 446 10.50 0.25 18.32
CA ARG A 446 10.83 0.44 16.89
C ARG A 446 12.27 0.05 16.57
N SER A 447 13.20 0.19 17.50
CA SER A 447 14.60 -0.21 17.29
C SER A 447 14.80 -1.73 17.25
N ASN A 448 13.86 -2.50 17.79
CA ASN A 448 13.87 -3.94 17.74
C ASN A 448 13.14 -4.45 16.48
N TYR A 449 13.83 -4.41 15.34
CA TYR A 449 13.27 -4.87 14.07
C TYR A 449 12.94 -6.37 14.05
N VAL A 450 13.55 -7.21 14.88
CA VAL A 450 13.22 -8.64 14.97
C VAL A 450 11.78 -8.86 15.45
N ASN A 451 11.35 -8.08 16.45
CA ASN A 451 10.01 -8.19 17.04
C ASN A 451 8.97 -7.26 16.38
N ASN A 452 9.38 -6.08 15.92
CA ASN A 452 8.48 -4.99 15.48
C ASN A 452 8.53 -4.69 13.97
N GLU A 453 9.30 -5.44 13.19
CA GLU A 453 9.18 -5.36 11.74
C GLU A 453 7.78 -5.75 11.31
N VAL A 454 7.34 -5.10 10.24
CA VAL A 454 6.11 -5.38 9.50
C VAL A 454 6.49 -5.52 8.04
N ALA A 455 5.89 -6.44 7.30
CA ALA A 455 6.21 -6.66 5.90
C ALA A 455 5.00 -7.18 5.13
N THR A 456 5.05 -7.05 3.81
CA THR A 456 3.96 -7.53 2.95
C THR A 456 3.73 -9.03 3.09
N ASP A 457 4.79 -9.82 3.25
CA ASP A 457 4.71 -11.26 3.44
C ASP A 457 4.22 -11.68 4.84
N TYR A 458 4.33 -10.80 5.86
CA TYR A 458 3.76 -11.05 7.19
C TYR A 458 2.24 -11.04 7.17
N ASN A 459 1.66 -10.12 6.40
CA ASN A 459 0.22 -9.92 6.34
C ASN A 459 -0.49 -10.83 5.33
N ALA A 460 0.19 -11.37 4.31
CA ALA A 460 -0.48 -11.98 3.16
C ALA A 460 -1.32 -13.21 3.54
N ALA A 461 -0.71 -14.21 4.14
CA ALA A 461 -1.42 -15.40 4.62
C ALA A 461 -2.33 -15.09 5.82
N PHE A 462 -1.90 -14.17 6.69
CA PHE A 462 -2.72 -13.68 7.79
C PHE A 462 -4.05 -13.11 7.30
N THR A 463 -4.04 -12.30 6.23
CA THR A 463 -5.26 -11.77 5.59
C THR A 463 -6.17 -12.89 5.07
N GLY A 464 -5.61 -13.92 4.42
CA GLY A 464 -6.36 -15.07 3.95
C GLY A 464 -6.98 -15.88 5.10
N ALA A 465 -6.24 -16.09 6.19
CA ALA A 465 -6.73 -16.74 7.39
C ALA A 465 -7.87 -15.95 8.05
N LEU A 466 -7.74 -14.62 8.14
CA LEU A 466 -8.80 -13.75 8.67
C LEU A 466 -10.09 -13.84 7.83
N ALA A 467 -9.99 -13.89 6.50
CA ALA A 467 -11.15 -14.05 5.63
C ALA A 467 -11.84 -15.40 5.86
N ARG A 468 -11.06 -16.48 6.02
CA ARG A 468 -11.61 -17.81 6.32
C ARG A 468 -12.28 -17.86 7.71
N LEU A 469 -11.67 -17.24 8.72
CA LEU A 469 -12.24 -17.19 10.06
C LEU A 469 -13.45 -16.24 10.14
N TYR A 470 -13.47 -15.18 9.34
CA TYR A 470 -14.67 -14.35 9.16
C TYR A 470 -15.83 -15.15 8.60
N ALA A 471 -15.59 -16.02 7.60
CA ALA A 471 -16.64 -16.88 7.06
C ALA A 471 -17.26 -17.81 8.12
N GLU A 472 -16.49 -18.22 9.11
CA GLU A 472 -16.91 -19.15 10.14
C GLU A 472 -17.51 -18.45 11.38
N TYR A 473 -16.87 -17.39 11.86
CA TYR A 473 -17.21 -16.74 13.12
C TYR A 473 -17.83 -15.34 12.96
N GLY A 474 -17.77 -14.75 11.76
CA GLY A 474 -18.32 -13.43 11.50
C GLY A 474 -17.47 -12.29 12.06
N GLY A 475 -18.15 -11.22 12.42
CA GLY A 475 -17.59 -9.94 12.86
C GLY A 475 -18.05 -8.81 11.93
N SER A 476 -17.90 -7.55 12.37
CA SER A 476 -18.33 -6.40 11.58
C SER A 476 -17.15 -5.49 11.26
N PRO A 477 -16.85 -5.21 9.99
CA PRO A 477 -15.98 -4.11 9.63
C PRO A 477 -16.45 -2.80 10.26
N LEU A 478 -15.52 -1.89 10.51
CA LEU A 478 -15.86 -0.55 11.01
C LEU A 478 -16.49 0.27 9.89
N ALA A 479 -17.62 0.93 10.16
CA ALA A 479 -18.36 1.70 9.18
C ALA A 479 -17.57 2.94 8.71
N ASP A 480 -16.85 3.60 9.63
CA ASP A 480 -16.13 4.86 9.39
C ASP A 480 -14.61 4.63 9.29
N PHE A 481 -14.18 3.55 8.68
CA PHE A 481 -12.76 3.25 8.51
C PHE A 481 -12.31 3.39 7.05
N PRO A 482 -11.11 3.98 6.80
CA PRO A 482 -10.25 4.66 7.77
C PRO A 482 -10.75 6.06 8.11
N GLN A 483 -10.47 6.51 9.33
CA GLN A 483 -10.61 7.93 9.65
C GLN A 483 -9.34 8.67 9.25
N ALA A 484 -9.49 9.87 8.67
CA ALA A 484 -8.36 10.72 8.35
C ALA A 484 -7.66 11.17 9.65
N GLU A 485 -6.36 10.97 9.69
CA GLU A 485 -5.53 11.45 10.78
C GLU A 485 -5.39 12.98 10.71
N LYS A 486 -5.24 13.61 11.87
CA LYS A 486 -4.96 15.03 11.97
C LYS A 486 -3.47 15.24 12.20
N PRO A 487 -2.84 16.28 11.59
CA PRO A 487 -1.48 16.67 11.91
C PRO A 487 -1.26 16.87 13.42
N ASP A 488 -0.11 16.43 13.91
CA ASP A 488 0.32 16.52 15.31
C ASP A 488 0.79 17.92 15.72
N GLY A 489 0.82 18.86 14.77
CA GLY A 489 1.21 20.24 14.94
C GLY A 489 1.44 20.95 13.60
N PRO A 490 2.01 22.16 13.60
CA PRO A 490 2.36 22.85 12.38
C PRO A 490 3.37 22.04 11.55
N GLU A 491 3.01 21.68 10.35
CA GLU A 491 3.89 20.94 9.44
C GLU A 491 5.00 21.82 8.87
N ILE A 492 4.67 23.07 8.59
CA ILE A 492 5.57 24.08 8.03
C ILE A 492 5.50 25.29 8.92
N SER A 493 6.66 25.85 9.29
CA SER A 493 6.75 27.01 10.18
C SER A 493 7.99 27.84 9.92
N VAL A 494 7.99 29.06 10.46
CA VAL A 494 9.16 29.92 10.58
C VAL A 494 9.46 30.13 12.05
N GLN A 495 10.70 29.84 12.46
CA GLN A 495 11.23 30.25 13.76
C GLN A 495 12.21 31.37 13.58
N ALA A 496 12.10 32.43 14.36
CA ALA A 496 13.01 33.57 14.26
C ALA A 496 13.33 34.22 15.62
N SER A 497 14.41 35.00 15.64
CA SER A 497 14.81 35.89 16.72
C SER A 497 15.63 37.06 16.16
N VAL A 498 15.77 38.12 16.94
CA VAL A 498 16.73 39.18 16.65
C VAL A 498 18.14 38.62 16.89
N ASN A 499 18.99 38.65 15.85
CA ASN A 499 20.36 38.22 15.93
C ASN A 499 21.28 39.36 16.43
N ALA A 500 21.05 40.57 15.89
CA ALA A 500 21.72 41.80 16.30
C ALA A 500 20.80 43.02 16.00
N SER A 501 20.99 44.12 16.78
CA SER A 501 20.29 45.36 16.54
C SER A 501 21.15 46.55 16.94
N GLY A 502 20.89 47.72 16.34
CA GLY A 502 21.56 48.98 16.63
C GLY A 502 20.77 50.18 16.12
N PRO A 503 21.27 51.41 16.30
CA PRO A 503 20.52 52.65 16.01
C PRO A 503 20.00 52.77 14.56
N GLY A 504 20.54 52.03 13.62
CA GLY A 504 20.15 52.12 12.23
C GLY A 504 19.95 50.74 11.56
N PHE A 505 19.82 49.66 12.32
CA PHE A 505 19.64 48.34 11.72
C PHE A 505 18.98 47.33 12.65
N THR A 506 18.36 46.34 12.04
CA THR A 506 17.92 45.11 12.68
C THR A 506 18.40 43.90 11.85
N GLU A 507 18.98 42.92 12.51
CA GLU A 507 19.39 41.65 11.91
C GLU A 507 18.53 40.53 12.50
N ILE A 508 17.89 39.77 11.62
CA ILE A 508 17.01 38.65 11.96
C ILE A 508 17.71 37.34 11.63
N LYS A 509 17.68 36.41 12.58
CA LYS A 509 17.99 34.99 12.37
C LYS A 509 16.68 34.25 12.23
N ALA A 510 16.46 33.60 11.08
CA ALA A 510 15.25 32.84 10.79
C ALA A 510 15.56 31.42 10.33
N TYR A 511 14.71 30.47 10.72
CA TYR A 511 14.68 29.12 10.23
C TYR A 511 13.36 28.87 9.48
N LEU A 512 13.46 28.44 8.23
CA LEU A 512 12.36 27.90 7.48
C LEU A 512 12.31 26.40 7.75
N ILE A 513 11.23 25.90 8.28
CA ILE A 513 11.11 24.53 8.81
C ILE A 513 10.02 23.78 8.08
N ASN A 514 10.33 22.55 7.67
CA ASN A 514 9.38 21.61 7.06
C ASN A 514 9.42 20.27 7.81
N LYS A 515 8.34 19.95 8.53
CA LYS A 515 8.10 18.68 9.23
C LYS A 515 6.84 17.99 8.67
N SER A 516 6.51 18.25 7.40
CA SER A 516 5.31 17.67 6.79
C SER A 516 5.32 16.14 6.85
N ALA A 517 4.15 15.56 7.09
CA ALA A 517 3.93 14.12 7.16
C ALA A 517 2.50 13.69 6.75
N TRP A 518 1.61 14.63 6.38
CA TRP A 518 0.23 14.37 5.97
C TRP A 518 -0.11 14.90 4.56
N PRO A 519 0.50 14.37 3.48
CA PRO A 519 1.72 13.58 3.40
C PRO A 519 3.00 14.43 3.54
N ALA A 520 4.14 13.76 3.67
CA ALA A 520 5.44 14.42 3.60
C ALA A 520 5.62 15.03 2.20
N ARG A 521 6.21 16.25 2.14
CA ARG A 521 6.46 16.95 0.88
C ARG A 521 7.68 17.84 0.96
N ALA A 522 8.32 18.07 -0.17
CA ALA A 522 9.41 19.01 -0.29
C ALA A 522 8.89 20.41 -0.66
N LEU A 523 9.47 21.47 -0.08
CA LEU A 523 9.32 22.84 -0.58
C LEU A 523 10.49 23.11 -1.53
N THR A 524 10.17 23.48 -2.75
CA THR A 524 11.12 23.72 -3.86
C THR A 524 11.07 25.14 -4.40
N ARG A 525 10.04 25.89 -4.03
CA ARG A 525 9.82 27.29 -4.42
C ARG A 525 9.51 28.17 -3.21
N ALA A 526 10.18 27.84 -2.07
CA ALA A 526 9.95 28.53 -0.82
C ALA A 526 10.46 29.98 -0.87
N SER A 527 9.72 30.89 -0.27
CA SER A 527 10.17 32.26 -0.03
C SER A 527 9.66 32.78 1.32
N LEU A 528 10.46 33.60 1.97
CA LEU A 528 10.15 34.21 3.26
C LEU A 528 10.02 35.71 3.10
N ARG A 529 8.99 36.32 3.73
CA ARG A 529 8.77 37.78 3.78
C ARG A 529 8.84 38.26 5.22
N TYR A 530 9.62 39.31 5.46
CA TYR A 530 9.70 40.06 6.71
C TYR A 530 9.20 41.49 6.49
N TYR A 531 8.15 41.90 7.23
CA TYR A 531 7.47 43.18 7.09
C TYR A 531 7.99 44.19 8.11
N PHE A 532 8.26 45.41 7.64
CA PHE A 532 8.77 46.52 8.44
C PHE A 532 8.16 47.86 7.99
N THR A 533 8.21 48.87 8.87
CA THR A 533 7.65 50.20 8.64
C THR A 533 8.76 51.19 8.37
N LEU A 534 8.59 52.07 7.39
CA LEU A 534 9.50 53.20 7.16
C LEU A 534 9.24 54.32 8.16
N ASP A 535 10.26 54.77 8.89
CA ASP A 535 10.19 55.70 9.98
C ASP A 535 10.59 57.13 9.55
N GLY A 536 9.96 58.15 10.15
CA GLY A 536 10.39 59.54 10.09
C GLY A 536 10.64 60.13 8.71
N GLY A 537 9.86 59.67 7.69
CA GLY A 537 10.00 60.13 6.32
C GLY A 537 11.21 59.56 5.56
N VAL A 538 11.76 58.43 6.02
CA VAL A 538 12.80 57.65 5.31
C VAL A 538 12.14 57.08 4.03
N THR A 539 12.84 57.22 2.90
CA THR A 539 12.43 56.69 1.61
C THR A 539 13.03 55.31 1.35
N PRO A 540 12.40 54.42 0.53
CA PRO A 540 12.88 53.04 0.28
C PRO A 540 14.33 52.94 -0.21
N ASP A 541 14.83 53.91 -0.94
CA ASP A 541 16.23 53.97 -1.44
C ASP A 541 17.26 54.11 -0.33
N ARG A 542 16.84 54.52 0.87
CA ARG A 542 17.68 54.61 2.07
C ARG A 542 17.77 53.31 2.89
N ILE A 543 17.01 52.30 2.47
CA ILE A 543 17.01 50.96 3.08
C ILE A 543 17.91 50.04 2.25
N SER A 544 18.76 49.31 2.93
CA SER A 544 19.60 48.29 2.31
C SER A 544 19.50 46.94 3.07
N THR A 545 19.71 45.85 2.34
CA THR A 545 19.69 44.49 2.92
C THR A 545 21.03 43.79 2.69
N THR A 546 21.51 43.08 3.71
CA THR A 546 22.70 42.21 3.62
C THR A 546 22.46 40.91 4.33
N THR A 547 23.24 39.89 4.02
CA THR A 547 23.20 38.59 4.68
C THR A 547 24.55 38.22 5.21
N ASN A 548 24.62 37.74 6.48
CA ASN A 548 25.83 37.22 7.09
C ASN A 548 25.94 35.70 7.00
N TYR A 549 24.79 35.02 7.02
CA TYR A 549 24.65 33.58 6.80
C TYR A 549 23.36 33.30 6.05
N ASN A 550 23.44 32.48 5.01
CA ASN A 550 22.26 32.26 4.16
C ASN A 550 22.37 30.91 3.47
N GLN A 551 21.50 29.98 3.87
CA GLN A 551 21.31 28.68 3.21
C GLN A 551 20.25 28.73 2.10
N CYS A 552 19.62 29.88 1.91
CA CYS A 552 18.70 30.19 0.82
C CYS A 552 19.42 30.94 -0.31
N GLY A 553 18.69 31.61 -1.15
CA GLY A 553 19.20 32.40 -2.26
C GLY A 553 19.24 33.90 -1.95
N LYS A 554 18.77 34.69 -2.89
CA LYS A 554 18.87 36.14 -2.86
C LYS A 554 17.93 36.76 -1.83
N VAL A 555 18.38 37.80 -1.15
CA VAL A 555 17.54 38.74 -0.39
C VAL A 555 17.26 39.97 -1.24
N THR A 556 16.00 40.34 -1.38
CA THR A 556 15.53 41.45 -2.21
C THR A 556 14.57 42.35 -1.42
N GLY A 557 14.43 43.56 -1.83
CA GLY A 557 13.59 44.59 -1.20
C GLY A 557 14.41 45.84 -0.86
N PRO A 558 13.76 46.88 -0.30
CA PRO A 558 12.39 46.89 0.18
C PRO A 558 11.35 46.88 -0.96
N THR A 559 10.27 46.13 -0.76
CA THR A 559 9.10 46.11 -1.64
C THR A 559 7.92 46.72 -0.90
N HIS A 560 7.19 47.61 -1.52
CA HIS A 560 6.01 48.25 -0.92
C HIS A 560 4.89 47.24 -0.68
N PHE A 561 4.27 47.30 0.48
CA PHE A 561 3.07 46.54 0.82
C PHE A 561 1.85 47.45 0.88
N GLU A 562 1.73 48.29 1.90
CA GLU A 562 0.65 49.24 2.08
C GLU A 562 1.09 50.42 2.97
N GLY A 563 0.70 51.67 2.63
CA GLY A 563 1.10 52.85 3.42
C GLY A 563 2.62 52.97 3.55
N ASP A 564 3.10 53.04 4.79
CA ASP A 564 4.53 53.07 5.09
C ASP A 564 5.11 51.66 5.36
N VAL A 565 4.32 50.59 5.16
CA VAL A 565 4.76 49.20 5.37
C VAL A 565 5.42 48.65 4.11
N TYR A 566 6.59 48.09 4.30
CA TYR A 566 7.41 47.42 3.27
C TYR A 566 7.82 46.04 3.75
N PHE A 567 8.32 45.22 2.82
CA PHE A 567 8.89 43.92 3.17
C PHE A 567 10.18 43.64 2.41
N VAL A 568 11.00 42.81 3.01
CA VAL A 568 12.11 42.12 2.34
C VAL A 568 11.72 40.69 2.06
N THR A 569 12.19 40.17 0.92
CA THR A 569 11.97 38.78 0.53
C THR A 569 13.29 38.02 0.56
N VAL A 570 13.31 36.87 1.21
CA VAL A 570 14.39 35.88 1.11
C VAL A 570 13.90 34.77 0.17
N ASP A 571 14.53 34.69 -0.99
CA ASP A 571 14.22 33.65 -1.99
C ASP A 571 14.94 32.34 -1.61
N CYS A 572 14.20 31.29 -1.38
CA CYS A 572 14.71 29.93 -1.09
C CYS A 572 14.40 28.93 -2.22
N SER A 573 14.03 29.40 -3.40
CA SER A 573 13.67 28.52 -4.54
C SER A 573 14.83 27.64 -5.04
N ASN A 574 16.07 27.99 -4.70
CA ASN A 574 17.25 27.17 -5.00
C ASN A 574 17.62 26.18 -3.88
N ALA A 575 16.82 26.13 -2.82
CA ALA A 575 17.05 25.25 -1.67
C ALA A 575 15.84 24.34 -1.47
N VAL A 576 16.06 23.04 -1.53
CA VAL A 576 15.02 22.06 -1.17
C VAL A 576 14.91 22.00 0.36
N ILE A 577 13.69 22.17 0.89
CA ILE A 577 13.40 22.02 2.31
C ILE A 577 12.42 20.85 2.45
N ALA A 578 12.91 19.70 2.95
CA ALA A 578 12.14 18.46 3.01
C ALA A 578 12.39 17.72 4.33
N PRO A 579 11.41 16.98 4.89
CA PRO A 579 11.59 16.18 6.09
C PRO A 579 12.46 14.94 5.82
N ALA A 580 13.71 15.15 5.37
CA ALA A 580 14.61 14.12 4.86
C ALA A 580 15.98 14.09 5.59
N GLY A 581 16.09 14.72 6.75
CA GLY A 581 17.31 14.72 7.54
C GLY A 581 17.60 16.06 8.22
N GLN A 582 18.58 16.06 9.12
CA GLN A 582 18.85 17.20 10.02
C GLN A 582 19.16 18.51 9.32
N SER A 583 19.81 18.48 8.16
CA SER A 583 20.12 19.67 7.35
C SER A 583 19.11 19.92 6.24
N ALA A 584 18.25 18.93 5.96
CA ALA A 584 17.26 18.99 4.90
C ALA A 584 15.94 19.62 5.35
N TYR A 585 15.46 19.30 6.58
CA TYR A 585 14.14 19.75 7.03
C TYR A 585 14.08 21.24 7.40
N ARG A 586 15.22 21.92 7.50
CA ARG A 586 15.27 23.36 7.80
C ARG A 586 16.40 24.06 7.05
N LYS A 587 16.18 25.35 6.77
CA LYS A 587 17.21 26.27 6.25
C LYS A 587 17.32 27.48 7.15
N GLU A 588 18.55 27.88 7.45
CA GLU A 588 18.85 29.08 8.24
C GLU A 588 19.19 30.24 7.33
N VAL A 589 18.65 31.42 7.64
CA VAL A 589 19.04 32.67 7.02
C VAL A 589 19.20 33.74 8.10
N GLN A 590 20.32 34.54 8.00
CA GLN A 590 20.56 35.72 8.79
C GLN A 590 20.63 36.91 7.84
N PHE A 591 19.63 37.79 7.90
CA PHE A 591 19.55 38.96 7.05
C PHE A 591 19.41 40.22 7.89
N ARG A 592 20.09 41.29 7.44
CA ARG A 592 20.10 42.59 8.10
C ARG A 592 19.37 43.59 7.21
N ILE A 593 18.48 44.37 7.82
CA ILE A 593 17.88 45.55 7.25
C ILE A 593 18.56 46.75 7.88
N THR A 594 19.10 47.65 7.05
CA THR A 594 19.81 48.86 7.49
C THR A 594 19.15 50.10 6.89
N SER A 595 18.89 51.09 7.72
CA SER A 595 18.42 52.43 7.33
C SER A 595 19.57 53.46 7.50
N THR A 596 19.72 54.37 6.52
CA THR A 596 20.61 55.54 6.64
C THR A 596 19.91 56.75 7.25
N GLY A 597 18.65 56.57 7.72
CA GLY A 597 17.83 57.60 8.39
C GLY A 597 17.25 57.06 9.68
N ALA A 598 16.05 57.52 10.06
CA ALA A 598 15.32 57.01 11.21
C ALA A 598 15.08 55.50 11.11
N TRP A 599 15.14 54.81 12.23
CA TRP A 599 14.90 53.37 12.33
C TRP A 599 14.34 53.01 13.72
N ASN A 600 13.09 52.46 13.73
CA ASN A 600 12.44 52.01 14.94
C ASN A 600 11.79 50.59 14.72
N PRO A 601 12.51 49.52 14.98
CA PRO A 601 11.98 48.17 14.71
C PRO A 601 10.80 47.79 15.60
N ALA A 602 10.50 48.53 16.68
CA ALA A 602 9.42 48.20 17.59
C ALA A 602 8.00 48.34 16.96
N ASN A 603 7.87 49.11 15.86
CA ASN A 603 6.62 49.26 15.10
C ASN A 603 6.56 48.32 13.88
N ASP A 604 7.59 47.53 13.62
CA ASP A 604 7.61 46.56 12.53
C ASP A 604 6.72 45.38 12.85
N TRP A 605 5.83 45.01 11.92
CA TRP A 605 4.93 43.85 12.08
C TRP A 605 5.66 42.57 12.43
N SER A 606 6.69 42.23 11.68
CA SER A 606 7.42 40.99 11.88
C SER A 606 8.32 41.00 13.12
N TYR A 607 8.80 42.15 13.56
CA TYR A 607 9.59 42.29 14.76
C TYR A 607 8.80 42.01 16.05
N GLN A 608 7.52 42.37 16.08
CA GLN A 608 6.65 42.20 17.25
C GLN A 608 6.43 40.73 17.64
N ALA A 609 6.66 39.81 16.72
CA ALA A 609 6.41 38.38 16.93
C ALA A 609 7.68 37.58 17.20
N VAL A 610 8.83 38.23 17.46
CA VAL A 610 10.09 37.52 17.70
C VAL A 610 10.79 37.99 18.99
N PRO A 611 11.61 37.17 19.66
CA PRO A 611 12.45 37.60 20.76
C PRO A 611 13.42 38.69 20.30
N THR A 612 13.40 39.81 21.00
CA THR A 612 14.13 41.04 20.61
C THR A 612 15.52 41.15 21.24
N THR A 613 15.84 40.37 22.27
CA THR A 613 17.18 40.32 22.86
C THR A 613 18.14 39.61 21.89
N PRO A 614 19.23 40.27 21.45
CA PRO A 614 20.19 39.65 20.53
C PRO A 614 20.70 38.29 21.03
N GLY A 615 20.75 37.30 20.15
CA GLY A 615 21.22 35.94 20.46
C GLY A 615 20.21 35.05 21.19
N SER A 616 18.97 35.49 21.37
CA SER A 616 17.89 34.66 21.91
C SER A 616 17.63 33.44 21.01
N THR A 617 17.15 32.36 21.63
CA THR A 617 16.68 31.18 20.89
C THR A 617 15.50 31.58 20.00
N PRO A 618 15.52 31.25 18.69
CA PRO A 618 14.41 31.47 17.81
C PRO A 618 13.14 30.73 18.26
N VAL A 619 11.99 31.41 18.16
CA VAL A 619 10.66 30.87 18.47
C VAL A 619 9.78 30.97 17.24
N ASP A 620 8.64 30.28 17.22
CA ASP A 620 7.65 30.38 16.16
C ASP A 620 7.26 31.84 15.92
N ALA A 621 7.44 32.32 14.68
CA ALA A 621 7.28 33.71 14.28
C ALA A 621 6.07 33.88 13.35
N PRO A 622 4.84 34.04 13.87
CA PRO A 622 3.62 34.05 13.08
C PRO A 622 3.44 35.31 12.21
N HIS A 623 4.27 36.33 12.43
CA HIS A 623 4.27 37.56 11.62
C HIS A 623 5.36 37.58 10.53
N ILE A 624 6.05 36.46 10.33
CA ILE A 624 6.97 36.25 9.20
C ILE A 624 6.32 35.24 8.28
N VAL A 625 6.06 35.62 7.04
CA VAL A 625 5.31 34.80 6.10
C VAL A 625 6.24 33.91 5.31
N LEU A 626 5.90 32.61 5.22
CA LEU A 626 6.54 31.62 4.35
C LEU A 626 5.57 31.18 3.28
N THR A 627 5.98 31.27 2.02
CA THR A 627 5.18 30.82 0.87
C THR A 627 5.89 29.68 0.11
N GLU A 628 5.12 28.87 -0.57
CA GLU A 628 5.56 27.94 -1.62
C GLU A 628 4.97 28.39 -2.96
N GLY A 629 5.76 29.09 -3.75
CA GLY A 629 5.26 29.81 -4.92
C GLY A 629 4.29 30.93 -4.50
N ALA A 630 3.03 30.84 -4.92
CA ALA A 630 1.99 31.81 -4.54
C ALA A 630 1.25 31.42 -3.24
N ASP A 631 1.39 30.17 -2.78
CA ASP A 631 0.61 29.64 -1.69
C ASP A 631 1.30 29.89 -0.35
N THR A 632 0.62 30.55 0.58
CA THR A 632 1.15 30.77 1.92
C THR A 632 1.07 29.46 2.73
N GLN A 633 2.20 29.12 3.32
CA GLN A 633 2.36 27.93 4.16
C GLN A 633 2.39 28.27 5.65
N TRP A 634 2.79 29.49 6.00
CA TRP A 634 2.92 29.94 7.40
C TRP A 634 2.85 31.46 7.49
N GLY A 635 2.36 31.94 8.61
CA GLY A 635 2.39 33.33 9.00
C GLY A 635 1.20 34.16 8.50
N ALA A 636 1.10 35.40 8.98
CA ALA A 636 0.08 36.37 8.61
C ALA A 636 0.69 37.67 8.09
N GLU A 637 0.07 38.28 7.11
CA GLU A 637 0.42 39.59 6.59
C GLU A 637 -0.11 40.72 7.50
N PRO A 638 0.41 41.98 7.41
CA PRO A 638 0.00 43.08 8.28
C PRO A 638 -1.48 43.46 8.20
N ASP A 639 -2.15 43.19 7.11
CA ASP A 639 -3.58 43.42 6.89
C ASP A 639 -4.50 42.41 7.61
N GLY A 640 -3.92 41.46 8.35
CA GLY A 640 -4.63 40.42 9.07
C GLY A 640 -5.15 39.31 8.16
N THR A 641 -4.80 39.30 6.88
CA THR A 641 -5.08 38.16 6.02
C THR A 641 -4.19 36.99 6.48
N THR A 642 -4.82 36.11 7.24
CA THR A 642 -4.26 34.77 7.49
C THR A 642 -4.69 33.94 6.28
N PRO A 643 -3.77 33.50 5.45
CA PRO A 643 -4.14 32.58 4.39
C PRO A 643 -4.71 31.34 5.04
N THR A 644 -5.91 31.00 4.66
CA THR A 644 -6.46 29.66 4.99
C THR A 644 -5.47 28.65 4.43
N PRO A 645 -4.90 27.74 5.23
CA PRO A 645 -4.09 26.68 4.68
C PRO A 645 -4.93 26.01 3.59
N THR A 646 -4.40 25.95 2.37
CA THR A 646 -5.04 25.21 1.28
C THR A 646 -5.26 23.82 1.82
N PRO A 647 -6.52 23.37 1.94
CA PRO A 647 -6.75 22.02 2.44
C PRO A 647 -6.02 21.08 1.49
N THR A 648 -5.13 20.26 2.03
CA THR A 648 -4.68 19.04 1.36
C THR A 648 -5.95 18.40 0.80
N PRO A 649 -6.02 18.03 -0.50
CA PRO A 649 -7.24 17.49 -1.06
C PRO A 649 -7.67 16.31 -0.19
N THR A 650 -8.67 16.56 0.64
CA THR A 650 -9.34 15.53 1.41
C THR A 650 -9.97 14.60 0.39
N PRO A 651 -9.69 13.30 0.41
CA PRO A 651 -10.45 12.39 -0.44
C PRO A 651 -11.92 12.61 -0.15
N THR A 652 -12.67 13.01 -1.16
CA THR A 652 -14.12 13.21 -1.06
C THR A 652 -14.72 11.89 -0.59
N PRO A 653 -15.39 11.84 0.57
CA PRO A 653 -16.01 10.60 1.01
C PRO A 653 -17.02 10.17 -0.06
N THR A 654 -16.93 8.93 -0.49
CA THR A 654 -17.94 8.29 -1.33
C THR A 654 -19.29 8.45 -0.59
N PRO A 655 -20.30 9.07 -1.20
CA PRO A 655 -21.57 9.31 -0.50
C PRO A 655 -22.22 7.98 -0.14
N THR A 656 -22.38 7.74 1.16
CA THR A 656 -23.26 6.71 1.71
C THR A 656 -24.69 6.99 1.21
N PRO A 657 -25.45 6.02 0.71
CA PRO A 657 -26.82 6.24 0.28
C PRO A 657 -27.68 6.63 1.47
N THR A 658 -28.08 7.89 1.54
CA THR A 658 -29.08 8.41 2.48
C THR A 658 -30.46 7.91 2.08
N PRO A 659 -31.32 7.44 3.00
CA PRO A 659 -32.69 7.02 2.65
C PRO A 659 -33.48 8.22 2.12
N THR A 660 -34.13 8.00 0.99
CA THR A 660 -34.92 8.94 0.22
C THR A 660 -36.11 9.50 1.00
N PRO A 661 -36.28 10.82 1.12
CA PRO A 661 -37.59 11.40 1.44
C PRO A 661 -38.43 11.54 0.16
N THR A 662 -39.69 11.26 0.28
CA THR A 662 -40.75 11.34 -0.73
C THR A 662 -40.83 12.74 -1.36
N PRO A 663 -41.03 12.87 -2.68
CA PRO A 663 -40.89 14.14 -3.41
C PRO A 663 -42.10 15.05 -3.30
N THR A 664 -41.82 16.35 -3.15
CA THR A 664 -42.73 17.45 -3.45
C THR A 664 -42.38 18.01 -4.82
N PRO A 665 -43.29 18.25 -5.75
CA PRO A 665 -42.96 18.62 -7.13
C PRO A 665 -42.69 20.13 -7.28
N THR A 666 -41.63 20.48 -8.00
CA THR A 666 -41.36 21.82 -8.55
C THR A 666 -40.54 21.74 -9.85
N PRO A 667 -40.57 22.73 -10.73
CA PRO A 667 -40.76 22.56 -12.17
C PRO A 667 -39.48 22.26 -12.97
N THR A 668 -39.69 21.56 -14.08
CA THR A 668 -38.79 21.01 -15.08
C THR A 668 -37.89 22.03 -15.77
N SER A 669 -36.54 21.74 -15.65
CA SER A 669 -35.56 22.00 -16.73
C SER A 669 -35.28 20.67 -17.45
N PRO A 670 -34.93 20.64 -18.74
CA PRO A 670 -34.73 19.40 -19.47
C PRO A 670 -33.54 18.65 -18.91
N SER A 671 -33.79 17.47 -18.33
CA SER A 671 -32.75 16.59 -17.79
C SER A 671 -32.02 15.91 -18.94
N THR A 672 -30.74 16.25 -19.15
CA THR A 672 -29.85 15.49 -20.02
C THR A 672 -29.64 14.11 -19.41
N GLN A 673 -29.89 13.03 -20.19
CA GLN A 673 -29.82 11.64 -19.72
C GLN A 673 -28.40 11.04 -19.87
N CYS A 674 -27.41 11.82 -20.27
CA CYS A 674 -26.01 11.43 -20.44
C CYS A 674 -25.06 12.58 -20.17
N ALA A 675 -23.83 12.22 -19.77
CA ALA A 675 -22.68 13.11 -19.68
C ALA A 675 -21.50 12.49 -20.43
N VAL A 676 -20.69 13.32 -21.10
CA VAL A 676 -19.55 12.84 -21.89
C VAL A 676 -18.28 13.60 -21.47
N THR A 677 -17.21 12.83 -21.26
CA THR A 677 -15.85 13.37 -21.08
C THR A 677 -15.03 13.11 -22.34
N TYR A 678 -14.28 14.08 -22.80
CA TYR A 678 -13.38 13.96 -23.96
C TYR A 678 -12.01 14.51 -23.58
N THR A 679 -10.98 13.67 -23.65
CA THR A 679 -9.61 14.04 -23.27
C THR A 679 -8.63 13.65 -24.36
N VAL A 680 -7.83 14.59 -24.85
CA VAL A 680 -6.69 14.30 -25.71
C VAL A 680 -5.53 13.83 -24.81
N THR A 681 -5.17 12.56 -24.93
CA THR A 681 -4.19 11.91 -24.03
C THR A 681 -2.75 11.98 -24.55
N SER A 682 -2.56 12.15 -25.87
CA SER A 682 -1.24 12.29 -26.49
C SER A 682 -1.34 13.03 -27.82
N THR A 683 -0.29 13.78 -28.18
CA THR A 683 -0.15 14.45 -29.48
C THR A 683 1.24 14.24 -30.07
N TRP A 684 1.32 14.09 -31.40
CA TRP A 684 2.58 14.03 -32.15
C TRP A 684 2.46 14.77 -33.46
N ASN A 685 3.53 14.89 -34.22
CA ASN A 685 3.49 15.58 -35.50
C ASN A 685 2.50 14.90 -36.47
N GLY A 686 1.35 15.54 -36.73
CA GLY A 686 0.31 15.08 -37.65
C GLY A 686 -0.73 14.13 -37.04
N GLY A 687 -0.75 13.88 -35.71
CA GLY A 687 -1.75 13.00 -35.10
C GLY A 687 -1.92 13.19 -33.60
N PHE A 688 -2.92 12.49 -33.05
CA PHE A 688 -3.25 12.50 -31.63
C PHE A 688 -3.99 11.24 -31.21
N THR A 689 -4.04 11.01 -29.89
CA THR A 689 -4.89 10.01 -29.25
C THR A 689 -5.89 10.71 -28.33
N ALA A 690 -7.13 10.25 -28.32
CA ALA A 690 -8.16 10.74 -27.41
C ALA A 690 -8.92 9.61 -26.74
N ASP A 691 -9.26 9.82 -25.47
CA ASP A 691 -10.16 8.97 -24.67
C ASP A 691 -11.50 9.68 -24.46
N VAL A 692 -12.58 8.91 -24.57
CA VAL A 692 -13.95 9.39 -24.42
C VAL A 692 -14.71 8.51 -23.44
N GLY A 693 -15.16 9.13 -22.33
CA GLY A 693 -16.06 8.50 -21.36
C GLY A 693 -17.52 8.87 -21.64
N VAL A 694 -18.42 7.90 -21.58
CA VAL A 694 -19.89 8.09 -21.75
C VAL A 694 -20.59 7.61 -20.49
N ARG A 695 -21.23 8.50 -19.76
CA ARG A 695 -21.97 8.19 -18.53
C ARG A 695 -23.47 8.25 -18.79
N ASN A 696 -24.19 7.23 -18.36
CA ASN A 696 -25.66 7.24 -18.32
C ASN A 696 -26.13 7.93 -17.03
N THR A 697 -26.66 9.14 -17.14
CA THR A 697 -27.22 9.92 -16.02
C THR A 697 -28.75 9.72 -15.90
N GLY A 698 -29.35 8.92 -16.78
CA GLY A 698 -30.77 8.58 -16.75
C GLY A 698 -31.09 7.43 -15.80
N ALA A 699 -32.38 7.23 -15.54
CA ALA A 699 -32.88 6.19 -14.63
C ALA A 699 -33.03 4.79 -15.28
N ALA A 700 -32.85 4.68 -16.60
CA ALA A 700 -32.97 3.41 -17.35
C ALA A 700 -31.63 3.05 -18.00
N ALA A 701 -31.33 1.74 -18.13
CA ALA A 701 -30.18 1.27 -18.86
C ALA A 701 -30.20 1.68 -20.33
N VAL A 702 -29.07 2.13 -20.86
CA VAL A 702 -28.86 2.41 -22.29
C VAL A 702 -28.32 1.13 -22.93
N ASN A 703 -29.08 0.53 -23.83
CA ASN A 703 -28.70 -0.68 -24.55
C ASN A 703 -28.46 -0.36 -26.03
N GLY A 704 -27.30 -0.78 -26.56
CA GLY A 704 -26.95 -0.50 -27.94
C GLY A 704 -26.67 1.00 -28.15
N TRP A 705 -25.68 1.56 -27.44
CA TRP A 705 -25.42 2.99 -27.48
C TRP A 705 -24.71 3.43 -28.79
N ARG A 706 -25.09 4.64 -29.24
CA ARG A 706 -24.41 5.38 -30.30
C ARG A 706 -24.15 6.79 -29.84
N LEU A 707 -22.86 7.20 -29.87
CA LEU A 707 -22.45 8.57 -29.55
C LEU A 707 -22.16 9.32 -30.84
N GLY A 708 -22.74 10.50 -31.00
CA GLY A 708 -22.47 11.43 -32.11
C GLY A 708 -21.77 12.66 -31.61
N PHE A 709 -20.79 13.17 -32.38
CA PHE A 709 -20.14 14.48 -32.18
C PHE A 709 -19.50 14.99 -33.48
N SER A 710 -19.14 16.27 -33.53
CA SER A 710 -18.43 16.85 -34.66
C SER A 710 -17.12 17.46 -34.21
N PHE A 711 -16.04 17.18 -34.94
CA PHE A 711 -14.75 17.85 -34.74
C PHE A 711 -14.83 19.31 -35.09
N LYS A 712 -14.04 20.16 -34.42
CA LYS A 712 -13.97 21.60 -34.70
C LYS A 712 -13.02 21.92 -35.84
N GLY A 713 -12.16 21.03 -36.26
CA GLY A 713 -11.17 21.20 -37.30
C GLY A 713 -11.23 20.10 -38.35
N ALA A 714 -10.09 19.75 -38.94
CA ALA A 714 -9.97 18.76 -40.01
C ALA A 714 -9.50 17.40 -39.53
N GLU A 715 -9.75 17.08 -38.26
CA GLU A 715 -9.32 15.82 -37.62
C GLU A 715 -10.02 14.62 -38.27
N LYS A 716 -9.29 13.51 -38.41
CA LYS A 716 -9.81 12.22 -38.89
C LYS A 716 -9.44 11.09 -37.98
N VAL A 717 -10.43 10.30 -37.57
CA VAL A 717 -10.21 9.05 -36.82
C VAL A 717 -9.59 8.02 -37.75
N THR A 718 -8.48 7.43 -37.31
CA THR A 718 -7.74 6.42 -38.09
C THR A 718 -7.82 5.03 -37.48
N ASN A 719 -7.96 4.93 -36.15
CA ASN A 719 -8.11 3.69 -35.43
C ASN A 719 -8.94 3.94 -34.16
N ALA A 720 -9.71 2.95 -33.70
CA ALA A 720 -10.48 3.05 -32.46
C ALA A 720 -10.46 1.72 -31.71
N TRP A 721 -10.55 1.77 -30.37
CA TRP A 721 -10.68 0.61 -29.50
C TRP A 721 -11.88 0.78 -28.56
N ASN A 722 -12.48 -0.34 -28.18
CA ASN A 722 -13.73 -0.43 -27.43
C ASN A 722 -14.94 0.23 -28.09
N ALA A 723 -14.87 0.54 -29.39
CA ALA A 723 -15.98 1.04 -30.16
C ALA A 723 -15.76 0.83 -31.68
N THR A 724 -16.84 0.93 -32.43
CA THR A 724 -16.81 1.03 -33.91
C THR A 724 -17.05 2.47 -34.30
N VAL A 725 -16.19 3.07 -35.10
CA VAL A 725 -16.28 4.48 -35.49
C VAL A 725 -16.55 4.60 -36.98
N SER A 726 -17.47 5.50 -37.36
CA SER A 726 -17.67 5.99 -38.72
C SER A 726 -17.60 7.51 -38.73
N GLN A 727 -16.95 8.10 -39.76
CA GLN A 727 -16.78 9.54 -39.90
C GLN A 727 -17.15 10.01 -41.30
N THR A 728 -17.92 11.08 -41.41
CA THR A 728 -18.23 11.76 -42.65
C THR A 728 -17.96 13.28 -42.50
N GLY A 729 -16.90 13.75 -43.13
CA GLY A 729 -16.46 15.14 -42.89
C GLY A 729 -16.02 15.33 -41.44
N PRO A 730 -16.52 16.36 -40.73
CA PRO A 730 -16.24 16.55 -39.31
C PRO A 730 -17.07 15.64 -38.40
N ASP A 731 -18.17 15.08 -38.90
CA ASP A 731 -19.16 14.37 -38.09
C ASP A 731 -18.71 12.91 -37.82
N VAL A 732 -18.66 12.56 -36.56
CA VAL A 732 -18.22 11.23 -36.06
C VAL A 732 -19.40 10.55 -35.37
N THR A 733 -19.64 9.31 -35.75
CA THR A 733 -20.57 8.40 -35.08
C THR A 733 -19.81 7.21 -34.51
N VAL A 734 -19.95 6.98 -33.23
CA VAL A 734 -19.32 5.90 -32.49
C VAL A 734 -20.38 4.96 -31.99
N ALA A 735 -20.24 3.66 -32.25
CA ALA A 735 -21.16 2.63 -31.77
C ALA A 735 -20.43 1.67 -30.80
N ASN A 736 -21.18 1.12 -29.86
CA ASN A 736 -20.69 0.09 -28.94
C ASN A 736 -20.15 -1.15 -29.67
N VAL A 737 -19.30 -1.88 -28.98
CA VAL A 737 -18.95 -3.28 -29.29
C VAL A 737 -19.72 -4.24 -28.35
N ALA A 738 -19.61 -5.54 -28.57
CA ALA A 738 -20.45 -6.52 -27.87
C ALA A 738 -20.32 -6.47 -26.34
N HIS A 739 -19.09 -6.26 -25.81
CA HIS A 739 -18.84 -6.31 -24.37
C HIS A 739 -19.25 -5.05 -23.59
N ASN A 740 -19.46 -3.92 -24.27
CA ASN A 740 -19.86 -2.66 -23.64
C ASN A 740 -21.20 -2.13 -24.17
N ALA A 741 -22.04 -2.97 -24.74
CA ALA A 741 -23.29 -2.59 -25.37
C ALA A 741 -24.34 -2.02 -24.41
N THR A 742 -24.25 -2.28 -23.12
CA THR A 742 -25.18 -1.80 -22.09
C THR A 742 -24.48 -0.89 -21.11
N ILE A 743 -25.07 0.30 -20.88
CA ILE A 743 -24.62 1.24 -19.82
C ILE A 743 -25.75 1.31 -18.78
N PRO A 744 -25.61 0.68 -17.62
CA PRO A 744 -26.60 0.75 -16.53
C PRO A 744 -26.82 2.17 -16.03
N PRO A 745 -27.94 2.49 -15.35
CA PRO A 745 -28.15 3.77 -14.71
C PRO A 745 -26.99 4.16 -13.78
N GLY A 746 -26.51 5.38 -13.89
CA GLY A 746 -25.40 5.90 -13.08
C GLY A 746 -24.00 5.40 -13.47
N SER A 747 -23.90 4.41 -14.35
CA SER A 747 -22.63 3.82 -14.79
C SER A 747 -22.05 4.50 -16.02
N SER A 748 -20.77 4.21 -16.30
CA SER A 748 -20.05 4.75 -17.46
C SER A 748 -19.45 3.63 -18.30
N THR A 749 -19.22 3.92 -19.57
CA THR A 749 -18.36 3.16 -20.49
C THR A 749 -17.35 4.09 -21.14
N SER A 750 -16.24 3.58 -21.65
CA SER A 750 -15.24 4.38 -22.35
C SER A 750 -14.76 3.70 -23.62
N PHE A 751 -14.29 4.52 -24.55
CA PHE A 751 -13.57 4.11 -25.73
C PHE A 751 -12.47 5.11 -26.05
N GLY A 752 -11.50 4.70 -26.85
CA GLY A 752 -10.47 5.63 -27.30
C GLY A 752 -10.24 5.52 -28.80
N PHE A 753 -9.56 6.51 -29.35
CA PHE A 753 -9.21 6.50 -30.77
C PHE A 753 -7.91 7.26 -31.06
N GLN A 754 -7.27 6.91 -32.17
CA GLN A 754 -6.21 7.68 -32.79
C GLN A 754 -6.80 8.50 -33.93
N GLY A 755 -6.32 9.72 -34.07
CA GLY A 755 -6.70 10.63 -35.16
C GLY A 755 -5.49 11.28 -35.82
N THR A 756 -5.67 11.69 -37.08
CA THR A 756 -4.74 12.60 -37.80
C THR A 756 -5.23 14.02 -37.73
N GLY A 757 -4.31 14.98 -37.85
CA GLY A 757 -4.55 16.40 -37.73
C GLY A 757 -4.12 16.94 -36.36
N THR A 758 -4.26 18.28 -36.22
CA THR A 758 -4.01 18.95 -34.93
C THR A 758 -5.35 19.02 -34.19
N PRO A 759 -5.47 18.46 -32.95
CA PRO A 759 -6.73 18.50 -32.23
C PRO A 759 -7.12 19.94 -31.90
N ALA A 760 -8.31 20.35 -32.34
CA ALA A 760 -8.87 21.69 -32.12
C ALA A 760 -9.64 21.79 -30.78
N GLY A 761 -9.36 20.89 -29.83
CA GLY A 761 -10.01 20.79 -28.53
C GLY A 761 -11.25 19.87 -28.53
N ALA A 762 -11.89 19.76 -27.37
CA ALA A 762 -13.07 18.90 -27.23
C ALA A 762 -14.21 19.38 -28.17
N PRO A 763 -14.97 18.43 -28.76
CA PRO A 763 -16.21 18.73 -29.48
C PRO A 763 -17.16 19.64 -28.68
N ALA A 764 -17.94 20.45 -29.37
CA ALA A 764 -18.83 21.44 -28.71
C ALA A 764 -20.07 20.77 -28.08
N ALA A 765 -20.53 19.66 -28.64
CA ALA A 765 -21.71 18.94 -28.19
C ALA A 765 -21.57 17.43 -28.50
N PHE A 766 -22.23 16.62 -27.69
CA PHE A 766 -22.34 15.19 -27.86
C PHE A 766 -23.80 14.77 -27.83
N THR A 767 -24.14 13.74 -28.60
CA THR A 767 -25.48 13.11 -28.56
C THR A 767 -25.35 11.62 -28.29
N LEU A 768 -26.15 11.09 -27.37
CA LEU A 768 -26.26 9.64 -27.11
C LEU A 768 -27.60 9.13 -27.59
N ASN A 769 -27.59 8.22 -28.56
CA ASN A 769 -28.78 7.72 -29.23
C ASN A 769 -29.71 8.86 -29.74
N GLY A 770 -29.09 9.95 -30.26
CA GLY A 770 -29.78 11.11 -30.81
C GLY A 770 -30.35 12.10 -29.79
N LYS A 771 -30.02 11.95 -28.50
CA LYS A 771 -30.37 12.89 -27.42
C LYS A 771 -29.14 13.63 -26.94
N ASP A 772 -29.24 14.92 -26.73
CA ASP A 772 -28.12 15.74 -26.26
C ASP A 772 -27.63 15.29 -24.88
N CYS A 773 -26.30 15.22 -24.72
CA CYS A 773 -25.62 15.00 -23.47
C CYS A 773 -25.20 16.32 -22.82
N GLY A 774 -25.23 16.40 -21.49
CA GLY A 774 -24.77 17.53 -20.70
C GLY A 774 -23.28 17.47 -20.42
#